data_6212de63191fb7dac2fc2ba99335e082
#
_entry.id   6212de63191fb7dac2fc2ba99335e082
#
_cell.length_a   1.000
_cell.length_b   1.000
_cell.length_c   1.000
_cell.angle_alpha   90.00
_cell.angle_beta   90.00
_cell.angle_gamma   90.00
#
_symmetry.space_group_name_H-M   'P 1'
#
loop_
_entity.id
_entity.type
_entity.pdbx_description
1 polymer ?
#
loop_
_entity_poly.entity_id
_entity_poly.type
_entity_poly.pdbx_seq_one_letter_code
_entity_poly.pdbx_strand_id
1 'polypeptide(L)'
;MKQFKLNAIALAAAQIALMSTHAAHAQSAQSNAAGDAPVTVVVTGQRGSIESAQKIKQDSDEIVDSIVAEDIGKLPDRSVTEVLQRVVGVTIDRTMSRGDPEHYSVEGSGVSIRGLSMVRSELNGRDSFSANGGRSLNFEDVPPELMAGLDVYKNPSAEQIEGGIGGLVNLRTALPFDFKGAKVGISAQSTYSELRKGKWSPSGSVMLSNRWKTGIGEIGALFDYAYSESGTRTDGFQVEPYYPRDDIEPGKTVWVPKGTQWRTLNFDRKRQGMYGALQWKANADLRSHLTYFKSKYEMQWDEQALFAASNPYNIGLRPGATYSPTGALLTGTMFDRVDAGINFGDDTRIANRKSDTTDISWNVTWRANDRWSFTSDLQRIKARTHGLDSTVATGVQMPEQQIDLSGNVPSLMFTDAQRAYLANPNSYYWAFTQEHLDRSEAVSKAWKGDAKYTFDHPVLRDLRFGVRFTKRDSVNENSNPDFNWSPISQTWQLGNNINNLAWLADPRFSGATHLTTFNNFFNGKANVPSLVFPDTSWATGFPNSYAALHEFHNILCAERAAATGQAQNCATWSPAKFGGNPAGINEQSEKTKAMFGQLRFGFDDWKYPVDGNVGVRYVKTEMEARGFTNFTPPTVTIPPGNTVTGPAVPTIPAFSADQAYANSYHNVLPSLNLRLKARDDLQFRFAMSKAMSRPDFKDLQGYATLTQDIKLTNFIPERRTVIDSMTLTGEGKGNPLLRPTTATQVDLTAEWYFGRASSVTVALFNKRLKDVIVQQSYDYQIPDVNGTMQNFTVTGPVNGARGRATGVEIAYQQYFDKLPGALSGLGVQVNYTFVDSSTKPYNSTFSAYCSGGNTASNLNLNQNGCDTNGRGFGDLPLQYLSRNSYNVAILYDKGPWSARAAWSWRSKNLQGINVNGTKGGDGVDTNPASPTFGQHNVGWALPLWADDYGQLDASLSYQINERTSIGLEAQNLTDAKAKQLMQQGIGQMGRAWFVSGPRYTAQMRYSF
;
A
#
# COMPACT_ATOMS: atom_id res chain seq x y z
N MET A 1 29.74 -21.58 3.39
CA MET A 1 29.47 -20.42 4.27
C MET A 1 28.13 -20.45 5.02
N LYS A 2 27.11 -21.26 4.63
CA LYS A 2 25.84 -21.38 5.37
C LYS A 2 25.90 -22.17 6.68
N GLN A 3 26.77 -23.14 6.79
CA GLN A 3 26.94 -23.96 8.01
C GLN A 3 27.67 -23.24 9.17
N PHE A 4 28.47 -22.22 8.87
CA PHE A 4 29.24 -21.49 9.90
C PHE A 4 28.39 -20.52 10.75
N LYS A 5 27.25 -20.03 10.24
CA LYS A 5 26.39 -19.10 10.99
C LYS A 5 25.47 -19.77 12.01
N LEU A 6 25.04 -21.01 11.77
CA LEU A 6 24.23 -21.76 12.74
C LEU A 6 25.07 -22.23 13.96
N ASN A 7 26.33 -22.60 13.75
CA ASN A 7 27.20 -23.05 14.83
C ASN A 7 27.61 -21.91 15.78
N ALA A 8 27.70 -20.66 15.31
CA ALA A 8 28.03 -19.52 16.17
C ALA A 8 26.87 -19.14 17.11
N ILE A 9 25.63 -19.28 16.67
CA ILE A 9 24.43 -19.01 17.48
C ILE A 9 24.25 -20.12 18.54
N ALA A 10 24.50 -21.37 18.17
CA ALA A 10 24.44 -22.51 19.10
C ALA A 10 25.53 -22.47 20.18
N LEU A 11 26.73 -22.00 19.84
CA LEU A 11 27.84 -21.86 20.81
C LEU A 11 27.61 -20.70 21.79
N ALA A 12 27.03 -19.56 21.32
CA ALA A 12 26.69 -18.45 22.18
C ALA A 12 25.54 -18.80 23.15
N ALA A 13 24.54 -19.56 22.70
CA ALA A 13 23.48 -20.07 23.56
C ALA A 13 23.98 -21.06 24.62
N ALA A 14 24.95 -21.92 24.29
CA ALA A 14 25.53 -22.87 25.22
C ALA A 14 26.42 -22.21 26.31
N GLN A 15 27.14 -21.15 25.98
CA GLN A 15 27.93 -20.39 26.94
C GLN A 15 27.07 -19.56 27.91
N ILE A 16 25.92 -19.04 27.47
CA ILE A 16 24.99 -18.29 28.33
C ILE A 16 24.26 -19.25 29.30
N ALA A 17 23.95 -20.48 28.88
CA ALA A 17 23.33 -21.49 29.75
C ALA A 17 24.23 -21.96 30.90
N LEU A 18 25.54 -21.86 30.74
CA LEU A 18 26.52 -22.27 31.76
C LEU A 18 26.78 -21.20 32.87
N MET A 19 26.33 -19.97 32.69
CA MET A 19 26.49 -18.90 33.69
C MET A 19 25.30 -18.70 34.62
N SER A 20 24.23 -19.47 34.52
CA SER A 20 22.95 -19.27 35.26
C SER A 20 22.70 -20.21 36.43
N THR A 21 23.72 -20.90 36.98
CA THR A 21 23.51 -21.77 38.13
C THR A 21 23.89 -21.15 39.46
N HIS A 22 23.29 -20.03 39.87
CA HIS A 22 23.28 -19.61 41.27
C HIS A 22 22.07 -18.74 41.64
N ALA A 23 21.33 -19.26 42.61
CA ALA A 23 20.40 -18.57 43.53
C ALA A 23 18.97 -18.23 43.09
N ALA A 24 18.05 -19.07 43.52
CA ALA A 24 16.67 -18.76 43.75
C ALA A 24 16.42 -18.54 45.26
N HIS A 25 15.85 -17.42 45.63
CA HIS A 25 14.97 -17.30 46.81
C HIS A 25 13.92 -16.20 46.54
N ALA A 26 12.68 -16.61 46.68
CA ALA A 26 11.51 -15.75 46.53
C ALA A 26 11.14 -15.07 47.84
N GLN A 27 10.75 -13.80 47.78
CA GLN A 27 9.88 -13.16 48.78
C GLN A 27 8.87 -12.22 48.14
N SER A 28 7.61 -12.46 48.49
CA SER A 28 6.45 -11.67 48.04
C SER A 28 6.40 -10.32 48.73
N ALA A 29 6.11 -9.25 47.95
CA ALA A 29 5.67 -7.98 48.49
C ALA A 29 4.60 -7.38 47.58
N GLN A 30 3.44 -7.03 48.19
CA GLN A 30 2.38 -6.27 47.61
C GLN A 30 2.86 -4.84 47.22
N SER A 31 2.48 -4.37 46.04
CA SER A 31 2.68 -2.97 45.66
C SER A 31 1.37 -2.32 45.26
N ASN A 32 1.04 -1.25 45.95
CA ASN A 32 0.01 -0.29 45.53
C ASN A 32 0.57 0.52 44.35
N ALA A 33 -0.16 0.50 43.26
CA ALA A 33 0.22 1.20 42.04
C ALA A 33 -0.60 2.48 41.89
N ALA A 34 0.07 3.61 41.76
CA ALA A 34 -0.49 4.83 41.16
C ALA A 34 -0.07 4.84 39.68
N GLY A 35 -1.05 5.05 38.80
CA GLY A 35 -0.89 4.89 37.36
C GLY A 35 0.10 5.82 36.69
N ASP A 36 0.68 5.28 35.64
CA ASP A 36 1.10 6.00 34.42
C ASP A 36 1.69 4.99 33.42
N ALA A 37 1.22 5.06 32.19
CA ALA A 37 1.45 4.21 31.02
C ALA A 37 0.81 2.80 31.11
N PRO A 38 0.26 2.27 30.02
CA PRO A 38 -0.24 0.90 30.01
C PRO A 38 0.93 -0.05 30.29
N VAL A 39 0.90 -0.69 31.43
CA VAL A 39 1.84 -1.74 31.79
C VAL A 39 1.71 -2.79 30.69
N THR A 40 2.79 -3.05 29.97
CA THR A 40 2.86 -4.16 29.04
C THR A 40 2.80 -5.43 29.89
N VAL A 41 1.61 -5.97 30.08
CA VAL A 41 1.42 -7.24 30.78
C VAL A 41 1.84 -8.32 29.81
N VAL A 42 3.00 -8.94 30.03
CA VAL A 42 3.40 -10.14 29.31
C VAL A 42 2.56 -11.29 29.86
N VAL A 43 1.69 -11.81 29.03
CA VAL A 43 0.75 -12.90 29.36
C VAL A 43 1.17 -14.13 28.57
N THR A 44 0.94 -15.31 29.11
CA THR A 44 1.18 -16.58 28.43
C THR A 44 -0.14 -17.20 27.97
N GLY A 45 -0.18 -17.60 26.67
CA GLY A 45 -1.33 -18.28 26.07
C GLY A 45 -2.40 -17.34 25.47
N GLN A 46 -3.19 -17.91 24.56
CA GLN A 46 -4.18 -17.19 23.74
C GLN A 46 -5.26 -16.48 24.60
N ARG A 47 -5.80 -17.18 25.60
CA ARG A 47 -6.84 -16.63 26.47
C ARG A 47 -6.33 -15.44 27.30
N GLY A 48 -5.09 -15.56 27.83
CA GLY A 48 -4.45 -14.48 28.59
C GLY A 48 -4.20 -13.23 27.72
N SER A 49 -3.79 -13.41 26.47
CA SER A 49 -3.63 -12.32 25.51
C SER A 49 -4.96 -11.58 25.26
N ILE A 50 -6.06 -12.31 25.05
CA ILE A 50 -7.41 -11.74 24.85
C ILE A 50 -7.88 -11.01 26.11
N GLU A 51 -7.69 -11.59 27.32
CA GLU A 51 -8.03 -10.93 28.59
C GLU A 51 -7.25 -9.62 28.78
N SER A 52 -5.96 -9.63 28.45
CA SER A 52 -5.10 -8.45 28.52
C SER A 52 -5.55 -7.35 27.56
N ALA A 53 -5.86 -7.70 26.33
CA ALA A 53 -6.39 -6.79 25.31
C ALA A 53 -7.76 -6.20 25.74
N GLN A 54 -8.65 -7.04 26.31
CA GLN A 54 -9.93 -6.59 26.88
C GLN A 54 -9.72 -5.58 28.00
N LYS A 55 -8.77 -5.83 28.92
CA LYS A 55 -8.47 -4.93 30.03
C LYS A 55 -7.91 -3.58 29.54
N ILE A 56 -6.99 -3.58 28.57
CA ILE A 56 -6.49 -2.34 27.97
C ILE A 56 -7.67 -1.51 27.41
N LYS A 57 -8.59 -2.15 26.67
CA LYS A 57 -9.78 -1.48 26.13
C LYS A 57 -10.69 -0.94 27.23
N GLN A 58 -10.97 -1.74 28.25
CA GLN A 58 -11.86 -1.38 29.37
C GLN A 58 -11.33 -0.21 30.19
N ASP A 59 -10.01 -0.17 30.44
CA ASP A 59 -9.36 0.81 31.30
C ASP A 59 -8.97 2.11 30.56
N SER A 60 -8.84 2.08 29.23
CA SER A 60 -8.47 3.25 28.44
C SER A 60 -9.48 4.40 28.55
N ASP A 61 -9.01 5.62 28.51
CA ASP A 61 -9.85 6.82 28.38
C ASP A 61 -10.37 7.00 26.94
N GLU A 62 -9.60 6.53 25.94
CA GLU A 62 -9.94 6.60 24.53
C GLU A 62 -10.57 5.31 24.00
N ILE A 63 -11.20 5.40 22.82
CA ILE A 63 -11.70 4.21 22.08
C ILE A 63 -10.52 3.52 21.41
N VAL A 64 -10.11 2.39 21.95
CA VAL A 64 -8.97 1.59 21.49
C VAL A 64 -9.34 0.13 21.37
N ASP A 65 -8.77 -0.54 20.37
CA ASP A 65 -8.72 -1.99 20.26
C ASP A 65 -7.26 -2.43 20.25
N SER A 66 -6.93 -3.45 21.03
CA SER A 66 -5.57 -3.92 21.22
C SER A 66 -5.41 -5.39 20.84
N ILE A 67 -4.23 -5.74 20.35
CA ILE A 67 -3.74 -7.12 20.28
C ILE A 67 -2.49 -7.19 21.13
N VAL A 68 -2.47 -8.13 22.05
CA VAL A 68 -1.32 -8.42 22.92
C VAL A 68 -0.67 -9.70 22.42
N ALA A 69 0.64 -9.77 22.40
CA ALA A 69 1.35 -10.98 22.03
C ALA A 69 1.00 -12.13 22.99
N GLU A 70 0.75 -13.33 22.45
CA GLU A 70 0.42 -14.53 23.26
C GLU A 70 1.58 -15.02 24.11
N ASP A 71 2.79 -14.68 23.70
CA ASP A 71 4.06 -14.88 24.39
C ASP A 71 5.05 -13.84 23.82
N ILE A 72 6.22 -13.70 24.41
CA ILE A 72 7.25 -12.78 23.96
C ILE A 72 7.62 -13.08 22.52
N GLY A 73 7.53 -12.05 21.68
CA GLY A 73 7.82 -12.19 20.25
C GLY A 73 6.78 -12.98 19.46
N LYS A 74 5.56 -13.20 20.00
CA LYS A 74 4.47 -13.88 19.28
C LYS A 74 3.24 -13.00 19.11
N LEU A 75 3.24 -12.20 18.08
CA LEU A 75 1.98 -11.81 17.46
C LEU A 75 1.37 -13.00 16.69
N PRO A 76 0.03 -13.02 16.56
CA PRO A 76 -0.67 -14.20 16.05
C PRO A 76 -0.55 -14.45 14.54
N ASP A 77 0.20 -13.64 13.79
CA ASP A 77 0.39 -13.76 12.34
C ASP A 77 1.83 -13.38 11.94
N ARG A 78 2.17 -13.62 10.65
CA ARG A 78 3.53 -13.51 10.13
C ARG A 78 3.98 -12.11 9.71
N SER A 79 3.05 -11.20 9.55
CA SER A 79 3.32 -9.79 9.31
C SER A 79 2.44 -8.94 10.19
N VAL A 80 2.91 -7.75 10.55
CA VAL A 80 2.11 -6.77 11.31
C VAL A 80 0.83 -6.41 10.55
N THR A 81 0.88 -6.39 9.23
CA THR A 81 -0.30 -6.13 8.38
C THR A 81 -1.39 -7.20 8.57
N GLU A 82 -1.01 -8.48 8.56
CA GLU A 82 -1.96 -9.59 8.78
C GLU A 82 -2.53 -9.58 10.21
N VAL A 83 -1.71 -9.25 11.21
CA VAL A 83 -2.17 -9.08 12.61
C VAL A 83 -3.25 -8.01 12.72
N LEU A 84 -3.04 -6.86 12.06
CA LEU A 84 -3.99 -5.73 12.06
C LEU A 84 -5.36 -6.10 11.50
N GLN A 85 -5.45 -7.04 10.57
CA GLN A 85 -6.73 -7.51 10.01
C GLN A 85 -7.67 -8.13 11.07
N ARG A 86 -7.15 -8.59 12.19
CA ARG A 86 -7.95 -9.16 13.30
C ARG A 86 -8.69 -8.11 14.12
N VAL A 87 -8.24 -6.85 14.05
CA VAL A 87 -8.88 -5.74 14.78
C VAL A 87 -10.19 -5.36 14.10
N VAL A 88 -11.25 -5.17 14.90
CA VAL A 88 -12.56 -4.75 14.37
C VAL A 88 -12.44 -3.42 13.63
N GLY A 89 -13.04 -3.31 12.45
CA GLY A 89 -12.99 -2.12 11.61
C GLY A 89 -11.71 -1.94 10.81
N VAL A 90 -10.77 -2.89 10.85
CA VAL A 90 -9.53 -2.85 10.06
C VAL A 90 -9.64 -3.78 8.85
N THR A 91 -9.24 -3.27 7.70
CA THR A 91 -9.12 -4.04 6.45
C THR A 91 -7.74 -3.84 5.84
N ILE A 92 -7.23 -4.84 5.14
CA ILE A 92 -5.94 -4.78 4.44
C ILE A 92 -6.14 -4.83 2.92
N ASP A 93 -5.26 -4.13 2.22
CA ASP A 93 -5.15 -4.18 0.77
C ASP A 93 -4.12 -5.24 0.38
N ARG A 94 -4.50 -6.15 -0.53
CA ARG A 94 -3.65 -7.27 -0.97
C ARG A 94 -3.03 -7.06 -2.34
N THR A 95 -2.97 -5.84 -2.82
CA THR A 95 -2.13 -5.48 -3.96
C THR A 95 -0.70 -5.17 -3.50
N MET A 96 0.26 -5.18 -4.40
CA MET A 96 1.66 -4.89 -4.08
C MET A 96 1.85 -3.42 -3.69
N SER A 97 1.13 -2.54 -4.38
CA SER A 97 0.95 -1.13 -4.02
C SER A 97 -0.39 -0.62 -4.51
N ARG A 98 -0.86 0.51 -3.99
CA ARG A 98 -2.10 1.13 -4.46
C ARG A 98 -2.02 1.64 -5.90
N GLY A 99 -0.83 1.95 -6.39
CA GLY A 99 -0.61 2.36 -7.78
C GLY A 99 -0.44 1.18 -8.74
N ASP A 100 -0.24 -0.02 -8.23
CA ASP A 100 0.00 -1.23 -9.01
C ASP A 100 -0.95 -2.36 -8.59
N PRO A 101 -2.21 -2.34 -9.06
CA PRO A 101 -3.20 -3.35 -8.75
C PRO A 101 -3.02 -4.65 -9.55
N GLU A 102 -2.13 -4.69 -10.54
CA GLU A 102 -1.87 -5.86 -11.37
C GLU A 102 -1.07 -6.94 -10.67
N HIS A 103 -0.43 -6.61 -9.54
CA HIS A 103 0.39 -7.54 -8.76
C HIS A 103 -0.23 -7.77 -7.37
N TYR A 104 -0.54 -9.03 -7.11
CA TYR A 104 -1.12 -9.46 -5.83
C TYR A 104 -0.05 -9.78 -4.80
N SER A 105 -0.18 -9.22 -3.60
CA SER A 105 0.70 -9.48 -2.46
C SER A 105 -0.05 -10.26 -1.37
N VAL A 106 0.44 -11.44 -1.04
CA VAL A 106 -0.17 -12.32 -0.03
C VAL A 106 -0.24 -11.66 1.35
N GLU A 107 0.81 -10.91 1.72
CA GLU A 107 0.92 -10.25 3.04
C GLU A 107 0.20 -8.90 3.09
N GLY A 108 -0.17 -8.34 1.92
CA GLY A 108 -0.77 -7.01 1.80
C GLY A 108 0.24 -5.88 1.95
N SER A 109 -0.16 -4.67 1.53
CA SER A 109 0.69 -3.48 1.51
C SER A 109 0.06 -2.24 2.16
N GLY A 110 -1.23 -2.27 2.48
CA GLY A 110 -1.97 -1.13 2.98
C GLY A 110 -2.97 -1.49 4.06
N VAL A 111 -3.16 -0.58 5.00
CA VAL A 111 -4.12 -0.72 6.11
C VAL A 111 -5.14 0.40 6.00
N SER A 112 -6.42 0.05 6.17
CA SER A 112 -7.53 0.99 6.30
C SER A 112 -8.27 0.73 7.60
N ILE A 113 -8.59 1.79 8.34
CA ILE A 113 -9.37 1.73 9.58
C ILE A 113 -10.70 2.41 9.33
N ARG A 114 -11.81 1.69 9.57
CA ARG A 114 -13.16 2.17 9.24
C ARG A 114 -13.28 2.65 7.79
N GLY A 115 -12.57 1.96 6.90
CA GLY A 115 -12.50 2.24 5.48
C GLY A 115 -11.67 3.45 5.07
N LEU A 116 -10.98 4.12 6.00
CA LEU A 116 -10.13 5.27 5.70
C LEU A 116 -8.65 4.86 5.74
N SER A 117 -7.93 5.23 4.69
CA SER A 117 -6.50 4.94 4.54
C SER A 117 -5.58 5.98 5.19
N MET A 118 -6.14 7.10 5.69
CA MET A 118 -5.40 8.14 6.42
C MET A 118 -5.07 7.66 7.84
N VAL A 119 -4.21 6.65 7.92
CA VAL A 119 -3.78 5.98 9.14
C VAL A 119 -2.42 6.51 9.53
N ARG A 120 -2.26 6.83 10.81
CA ARG A 120 -0.98 7.17 11.41
C ARG A 120 -0.34 5.94 12.04
N SER A 121 0.98 5.83 12.00
CA SER A 121 1.76 4.78 12.66
C SER A 121 2.66 5.36 13.75
N GLU A 122 2.75 4.66 14.87
CA GLU A 122 3.62 4.96 15.99
C GLU A 122 4.39 3.72 16.45
N LEU A 123 5.57 3.94 17.03
CA LEU A 123 6.33 2.96 17.79
C LEU A 123 6.48 3.47 19.23
N ASN A 124 5.87 2.76 20.18
CA ASN A 124 5.85 3.15 21.61
C ASN A 124 5.37 4.61 21.84
N GLY A 125 4.29 5.00 21.14
CA GLY A 125 3.69 6.35 21.27
C GLY A 125 4.46 7.46 20.55
N ARG A 126 5.44 7.14 19.73
CA ARG A 126 6.25 8.07 18.94
C ARG A 126 6.01 7.86 17.46
N ASP A 127 6.11 8.94 16.69
CA ASP A 127 5.97 8.88 15.23
C ASP A 127 6.93 7.87 14.61
N SER A 128 6.45 7.09 13.64
CA SER A 128 7.29 6.13 12.89
C SER A 128 6.86 6.10 11.44
N PHE A 129 7.82 5.98 10.51
CA PHE A 129 7.55 6.04 9.08
C PHE A 129 8.59 5.26 8.27
N SER A 130 8.23 4.89 7.03
CA SER A 130 9.13 4.41 5.99
C SER A 130 9.45 5.53 4.98
N ALA A 131 10.58 5.43 4.30
CA ALA A 131 10.94 6.35 3.23
C ALA A 131 10.29 5.90 1.91
N ASN A 132 9.08 6.38 1.63
CA ASN A 132 8.27 5.98 0.47
C ASN A 132 7.39 7.10 -0.11
N GLY A 133 7.71 8.36 0.18
CA GLY A 133 6.87 9.51 -0.20
C GLY A 133 5.55 9.64 0.58
N GLY A 134 5.21 8.66 1.44
CA GLY A 134 4.08 8.69 2.37
C GLY A 134 4.47 9.22 3.75
N ARG A 135 3.55 9.06 4.72
CA ARG A 135 3.74 9.55 6.09
C ARG A 135 3.79 8.46 7.15
N SER A 136 3.28 7.28 6.86
CA SER A 136 3.21 6.16 7.79
C SER A 136 4.29 5.11 7.51
N LEU A 137 4.46 4.21 8.46
CA LEU A 137 5.31 3.04 8.35
C LEU A 137 4.67 2.02 7.39
N ASN A 138 5.48 1.41 6.56
CA ASN A 138 5.09 0.19 5.87
C ASN A 138 5.09 -0.95 6.90
N PHE A 139 3.91 -1.39 7.30
CA PHE A 139 3.79 -2.41 8.35
C PHE A 139 4.37 -3.76 7.93
N GLU A 140 4.44 -4.03 6.62
CA GLU A 140 5.10 -5.22 6.10
C GLU A 140 6.63 -5.22 6.28
N ASP A 141 7.26 -4.05 6.48
CA ASP A 141 8.71 -3.95 6.68
C ASP A 141 9.14 -4.38 8.10
N VAL A 142 8.19 -4.43 9.05
CA VAL A 142 8.47 -4.66 10.48
C VAL A 142 8.37 -6.14 10.84
N PRO A 143 9.40 -6.74 11.46
CA PRO A 143 9.30 -8.08 12.03
C PRO A 143 8.29 -8.10 13.20
N PRO A 144 7.23 -8.90 13.11
CA PRO A 144 6.23 -8.99 14.20
C PRO A 144 6.81 -9.58 15.48
N GLU A 145 7.89 -10.33 15.39
CA GLU A 145 8.58 -10.97 16.52
C GLU A 145 9.15 -9.96 17.52
N LEU A 146 9.43 -8.71 17.09
CA LEU A 146 9.89 -7.65 17.99
C LEU A 146 8.76 -6.98 18.79
N MET A 147 7.50 -7.28 18.45
CA MET A 147 6.35 -6.58 19.02
C MET A 147 5.77 -7.33 20.22
N ALA A 148 5.56 -6.61 21.32
CA ALA A 148 4.81 -7.09 22.49
C ALA A 148 3.31 -6.91 22.32
N GLY A 149 2.88 -6.08 21.36
CA GLY A 149 1.48 -5.84 21.04
C GLY A 149 1.30 -4.67 20.09
N LEU A 150 0.05 -4.41 19.75
CA LEU A 150 -0.35 -3.25 18.98
C LEU A 150 -1.68 -2.70 19.48
N ASP A 151 -1.86 -1.37 19.37
CA ASP A 151 -3.08 -0.68 19.75
C ASP A 151 -3.59 0.13 18.56
N VAL A 152 -4.90 0.09 18.33
CA VAL A 152 -5.58 0.83 17.27
C VAL A 152 -6.54 1.82 17.92
N TYR A 153 -6.15 3.10 17.96
CA TYR A 153 -6.98 4.19 18.45
C TYR A 153 -7.84 4.74 17.32
N LYS A 154 -9.14 4.85 17.56
CA LYS A 154 -10.13 5.20 16.52
C LYS A 154 -10.66 6.62 16.59
N ASN A 155 -10.51 7.28 17.75
CA ASN A 155 -10.86 8.68 17.96
C ASN A 155 -9.78 9.32 18.83
N PRO A 156 -8.99 10.29 18.32
CA PRO A 156 -7.82 10.82 19.02
C PRO A 156 -8.20 11.78 20.17
N SER A 157 -7.39 11.76 21.23
CA SER A 157 -7.40 12.79 22.29
C SER A 157 -6.38 13.89 21.99
N ALA A 158 -6.42 14.98 22.76
CA ALA A 158 -5.50 16.13 22.57
C ALA A 158 -4.03 15.75 22.87
N GLU A 159 -3.78 14.80 23.76
CA GLU A 159 -2.46 14.31 24.15
C GLU A 159 -1.79 13.53 23.01
N GLN A 160 -2.59 12.81 22.19
CA GLN A 160 -2.09 12.02 21.07
C GLN A 160 -1.57 12.91 19.94
N ILE A 161 -0.56 12.42 19.24
CA ILE A 161 0.02 13.12 18.10
C ILE A 161 -0.99 13.10 16.94
N GLU A 162 -1.18 14.23 16.29
CA GLU A 162 -2.11 14.42 15.18
C GLU A 162 -1.67 13.68 13.90
N GLY A 163 -2.59 13.37 12.98
CA GLY A 163 -2.29 12.83 11.65
C GLY A 163 -3.08 11.61 11.22
N GLY A 164 -3.90 11.03 12.10
CA GLY A 164 -4.69 9.83 11.81
C GLY A 164 -6.20 10.08 11.82
N ILE A 165 -6.80 10.49 10.68
CA ILE A 165 -8.26 10.60 10.55
C ILE A 165 -8.92 9.21 10.56
N GLY A 166 -8.33 8.23 9.88
CA GLY A 166 -8.78 6.83 9.93
C GLY A 166 -8.63 6.28 11.34
N GLY A 167 -7.43 6.41 11.87
CA GLY A 167 -7.04 5.96 13.20
C GLY A 167 -5.52 6.03 13.37
N LEU A 168 -5.07 5.65 14.55
CA LEU A 168 -3.67 5.56 14.94
C LEU A 168 -3.33 4.10 15.27
N VAL A 169 -2.30 3.56 14.66
CA VAL A 169 -1.72 2.26 15.00
C VAL A 169 -0.44 2.47 15.78
N ASN A 170 -0.41 2.07 17.05
CA ASN A 170 0.77 2.11 17.91
C ASN A 170 1.34 0.70 18.08
N LEU A 171 2.56 0.50 17.58
CA LEU A 171 3.33 -0.73 17.79
C LEU A 171 4.05 -0.64 19.13
N ARG A 172 3.89 -1.65 19.97
CA ARG A 172 4.52 -1.73 21.28
C ARG A 172 5.62 -2.75 21.32
N THR A 173 6.79 -2.36 21.80
CA THR A 173 7.91 -3.27 22.14
C THR A 173 7.98 -3.43 23.66
N ALA A 174 8.65 -4.49 24.13
CA ALA A 174 8.86 -4.69 25.54
C ALA A 174 9.98 -3.80 26.12
N LEU A 175 9.87 -3.46 27.39
CA LEU A 175 10.94 -2.80 28.17
C LEU A 175 11.47 -3.75 29.27
N PRO A 176 12.71 -3.55 29.74
CA PRO A 176 13.32 -4.44 30.76
C PRO A 176 12.48 -4.57 32.05
N PHE A 177 11.83 -3.49 32.49
CA PHE A 177 11.04 -3.49 33.72
C PHE A 177 9.64 -4.09 33.59
N ASP A 178 9.24 -4.48 32.37
CA ASP A 178 8.01 -5.27 32.16
C ASP A 178 8.18 -6.70 32.70
N PHE A 179 9.43 -7.13 32.95
CA PHE A 179 9.78 -8.43 33.51
C PHE A 179 10.26 -8.31 34.95
N LYS A 180 9.92 -9.33 35.76
CA LYS A 180 10.30 -9.36 37.19
C LYS A 180 11.81 -9.61 37.42
N GLY A 181 12.51 -10.15 36.43
CA GLY A 181 13.95 -10.53 36.53
C GLY A 181 14.50 -10.91 35.16
N ALA A 182 15.44 -11.84 35.14
CA ALA A 182 15.98 -12.37 33.91
C ALA A 182 14.87 -13.03 33.08
N LYS A 183 14.84 -12.75 31.78
CA LYS A 183 13.89 -13.32 30.82
C LYS A 183 14.63 -13.64 29.52
N VAL A 184 14.40 -14.85 29.02
CA VAL A 184 14.95 -15.34 27.76
C VAL A 184 13.77 -15.84 26.92
N GLY A 185 13.64 -15.36 25.70
CA GLY A 185 12.68 -15.85 24.72
C GLY A 185 13.41 -16.29 23.46
N ILE A 186 13.13 -17.48 22.95
CA ILE A 186 13.67 -17.99 21.69
C ILE A 186 12.53 -18.56 20.89
N SER A 187 12.44 -18.19 19.61
CA SER A 187 11.50 -18.78 18.67
C SER A 187 12.22 -19.28 17.42
N ALA A 188 11.77 -20.39 16.90
CA ALA A 188 12.19 -20.93 15.61
C ALA A 188 10.97 -21.45 14.86
N GLN A 189 10.84 -21.12 13.59
CA GLN A 189 9.73 -21.56 12.76
C GLN A 189 10.17 -21.71 11.31
N SER A 190 9.43 -22.51 10.55
CA SER A 190 9.62 -22.66 9.11
C SER A 190 8.28 -22.79 8.40
N THR A 191 8.13 -22.10 7.28
CA THR A 191 6.91 -22.08 6.49
C THR A 191 7.14 -22.73 5.13
N TYR A 192 6.20 -23.57 4.75
CA TYR A 192 6.07 -24.13 3.42
C TYR A 192 4.89 -23.48 2.69
N SER A 193 5.13 -22.95 1.48
CA SER A 193 4.09 -22.40 0.60
C SER A 193 3.77 -23.44 -0.47
N GLU A 194 2.51 -23.88 -0.55
CA GLU A 194 2.11 -25.00 -1.41
C GLU A 194 2.33 -24.71 -2.90
N LEU A 195 1.96 -23.50 -3.35
CA LEU A 195 2.11 -23.12 -4.75
C LEU A 195 3.59 -22.95 -5.15
N ARG A 196 4.46 -22.57 -4.20
CA ARG A 196 5.90 -22.46 -4.39
C ARG A 196 6.63 -23.71 -3.89
N LYS A 197 6.44 -24.82 -4.56
CA LYS A 197 6.99 -26.12 -4.20
C LYS A 197 8.50 -26.09 -3.93
N GLY A 198 8.93 -26.82 -2.90
CA GLY A 198 10.36 -26.99 -2.53
C GLY A 198 10.96 -25.81 -1.77
N LYS A 199 10.23 -24.70 -1.52
CA LYS A 199 10.73 -23.56 -0.76
C LYS A 199 10.25 -23.60 0.69
N TRP A 200 11.19 -23.76 1.61
CA TRP A 200 11.00 -23.58 3.04
C TRP A 200 11.55 -22.22 3.46
N SER A 201 10.80 -21.49 4.24
CA SER A 201 11.12 -20.12 4.69
C SER A 201 11.35 -20.11 6.19
N PRO A 202 12.61 -20.11 6.65
CA PRO A 202 12.95 -20.10 8.07
C PRO A 202 12.74 -18.71 8.68
N SER A 203 12.33 -18.70 9.96
CA SER A 203 12.26 -17.49 10.78
C SER A 203 12.62 -17.82 12.22
N GLY A 204 13.09 -16.83 12.96
CA GLY A 204 13.40 -17.00 14.38
C GLY A 204 13.71 -15.69 15.07
N SER A 205 13.58 -15.70 16.38
CA SER A 205 13.91 -14.55 17.22
C SER A 205 14.59 -15.00 18.51
N VAL A 206 15.36 -14.08 19.09
CA VAL A 206 15.97 -14.23 20.40
C VAL A 206 15.81 -12.92 21.17
N MET A 207 15.17 -12.98 22.33
CA MET A 207 15.03 -11.87 23.26
C MET A 207 15.71 -12.22 24.58
N LEU A 208 16.51 -11.29 25.07
CA LEU A 208 17.21 -11.37 26.36
C LEU A 208 16.89 -10.11 27.16
N SER A 209 16.45 -10.26 28.40
CA SER A 209 16.19 -9.15 29.29
C SER A 209 16.65 -9.47 30.71
N ASN A 210 17.19 -8.48 31.40
CA ASN A 210 17.42 -8.58 32.82
C ASN A 210 17.39 -7.22 33.51
N ARG A 211 17.24 -7.23 34.82
CA ARG A 211 17.25 -6.04 35.66
C ARG A 211 18.10 -6.27 36.92
N TRP A 212 18.79 -5.24 37.34
CA TRP A 212 19.76 -5.29 38.47
C TRP A 212 19.52 -4.12 39.41
N LYS A 213 19.57 -4.36 40.72
CA LYS A 213 19.65 -3.33 41.74
C LYS A 213 21.12 -2.93 41.89
N THR A 214 21.40 -1.64 41.81
CA THR A 214 22.74 -1.06 41.88
C THR A 214 22.79 0.08 42.88
N GLY A 215 24.00 0.58 43.19
CA GLY A 215 24.16 1.76 44.05
C GLY A 215 23.58 3.07 43.50
N ILE A 216 23.31 3.13 42.20
CA ILE A 216 22.68 4.29 41.53
C ILE A 216 21.19 4.07 41.18
N GLY A 217 20.58 3.03 41.76
CA GLY A 217 19.20 2.64 41.48
C GLY A 217 19.07 1.34 40.72
N GLU A 218 17.91 1.09 40.17
CA GLU A 218 17.64 -0.12 39.39
C GLU A 218 17.90 0.13 37.90
N ILE A 219 18.69 -0.78 37.27
CA ILE A 219 19.02 -0.73 35.84
C ILE A 219 18.44 -1.97 35.18
N GLY A 220 17.86 -1.81 34.00
CA GLY A 220 17.42 -2.91 33.15
C GLY A 220 17.98 -2.81 31.75
N ALA A 221 18.28 -3.94 31.15
CA ALA A 221 18.69 -4.03 29.75
C ALA A 221 17.89 -5.11 29.04
N LEU A 222 17.49 -4.81 27.81
CA LEU A 222 16.80 -5.73 26.92
C LEU A 222 17.47 -5.67 25.55
N PHE A 223 17.62 -6.84 24.95
CA PHE A 223 18.04 -7.01 23.57
C PHE A 223 17.10 -8.00 22.89
N ASP A 224 16.61 -7.68 21.71
CA ASP A 224 15.76 -8.53 20.88
C ASP A 224 16.25 -8.49 19.44
N TYR A 225 16.39 -9.65 18.83
CA TYR A 225 16.79 -9.82 17.45
C TYR A 225 15.84 -10.80 16.74
N ALA A 226 15.33 -10.40 15.59
CA ALA A 226 14.45 -11.21 14.77
C ALA A 226 15.00 -11.32 13.33
N TYR A 227 14.85 -12.51 12.77
CA TYR A 227 15.11 -12.79 11.37
C TYR A 227 13.95 -13.59 10.80
N SER A 228 13.40 -13.17 9.65
CA SER A 228 12.36 -13.95 8.97
C SER A 228 12.57 -13.95 7.45
N GLU A 229 12.31 -15.12 6.85
CA GLU A 229 12.16 -15.28 5.41
C GLU A 229 10.69 -15.61 5.09
N SER A 230 10.21 -15.16 3.92
CA SER A 230 8.91 -15.51 3.37
C SER A 230 9.06 -15.70 1.87
N GLY A 231 8.90 -16.93 1.40
CA GLY A 231 8.88 -17.27 -0.02
C GLY A 231 7.47 -17.64 -0.43
N THR A 232 6.86 -16.88 -1.32
CA THR A 232 5.50 -17.14 -1.84
C THR A 232 5.50 -17.12 -3.37
N ARG A 233 4.52 -17.78 -3.97
CA ARG A 233 4.21 -17.67 -5.39
C ARG A 233 2.77 -17.18 -5.54
N THR A 234 2.55 -16.31 -6.50
CA THR A 234 1.22 -15.86 -6.93
C THR A 234 1.08 -16.10 -8.42
N ASP A 235 0.03 -16.80 -8.81
CA ASP A 235 -0.37 -16.91 -10.20
C ASP A 235 -1.49 -15.91 -10.48
N GLY A 236 -1.40 -15.19 -11.60
CA GLY A 236 -2.37 -14.20 -12.04
C GLY A 236 -2.86 -14.49 -13.46
N PHE A 237 -4.16 -14.32 -13.68
CA PHE A 237 -4.78 -14.27 -15.01
C PHE A 237 -5.56 -12.97 -15.13
N GLN A 238 -5.43 -12.27 -16.26
CA GLN A 238 -6.08 -10.97 -16.47
C GLN A 238 -6.74 -10.91 -17.84
N VAL A 239 -7.84 -10.18 -17.93
CA VAL A 239 -8.56 -9.85 -19.17
C VAL A 239 -8.43 -8.35 -19.38
N GLU A 240 -8.00 -7.96 -20.57
CA GLU A 240 -7.88 -6.56 -20.97
C GLU A 240 -9.25 -5.88 -21.08
N PRO A 241 -9.34 -4.55 -21.02
CA PRO A 241 -10.59 -3.83 -21.19
C PRO A 241 -11.29 -4.17 -22.49
N TYR A 242 -12.64 -4.16 -22.43
CA TYR A 242 -13.51 -4.41 -23.58
C TYR A 242 -13.75 -3.10 -24.35
N TYR A 243 -13.82 -3.24 -25.67
CA TYR A 243 -14.10 -2.15 -26.60
C TYR A 243 -15.39 -2.39 -27.37
N PRO A 244 -16.23 -1.38 -27.61
CA PRO A 244 -17.44 -1.54 -28.44
C PRO A 244 -17.06 -1.70 -29.91
N ARG A 245 -17.66 -2.69 -30.57
CA ARG A 245 -17.38 -3.06 -31.95
C ARG A 245 -18.70 -3.28 -32.71
N ASP A 246 -18.94 -2.47 -33.73
CA ASP A 246 -20.12 -2.54 -34.61
C ASP A 246 -19.84 -3.34 -35.89
N ASP A 247 -18.57 -3.68 -36.14
CA ASP A 247 -18.05 -4.32 -37.34
C ASP A 247 -17.87 -5.85 -37.24
N ILE A 248 -18.23 -6.42 -36.09
CA ILE A 248 -18.08 -7.88 -35.84
C ILE A 248 -19.40 -8.62 -36.09
N GLU A 249 -20.52 -8.14 -35.52
CA GLU A 249 -21.85 -8.74 -35.67
C GLU A 249 -22.76 -7.77 -36.38
N PRO A 250 -23.36 -8.14 -37.53
CA PRO A 250 -24.21 -7.25 -38.28
C PRO A 250 -25.38 -6.68 -37.47
N GLY A 251 -25.46 -5.36 -37.39
CA GLY A 251 -26.56 -4.64 -36.71
C GLY A 251 -26.54 -4.71 -35.18
N LYS A 252 -25.42 -5.13 -34.57
CA LYS A 252 -25.26 -5.18 -33.11
C LYS A 252 -23.91 -4.64 -32.70
N THR A 253 -23.86 -3.81 -31.66
CA THR A 253 -22.65 -3.47 -30.95
C THR A 253 -22.30 -4.63 -30.01
N VAL A 254 -21.16 -5.25 -30.21
CA VAL A 254 -20.57 -6.25 -29.30
C VAL A 254 -19.32 -5.66 -28.63
N TRP A 255 -18.98 -6.18 -27.46
CA TRP A 255 -17.84 -5.70 -26.69
C TRP A 255 -16.78 -6.80 -26.64
N VAL A 256 -15.61 -6.51 -27.17
CA VAL A 256 -14.51 -7.46 -27.33
C VAL A 256 -13.31 -6.99 -26.50
N PRO A 257 -12.70 -7.83 -25.67
CA PRO A 257 -11.53 -7.46 -24.91
C PRO A 257 -10.31 -7.27 -25.82
N LYS A 258 -9.42 -6.31 -25.46
CA LYS A 258 -8.18 -6.07 -26.20
C LYS A 258 -7.24 -7.26 -26.18
N GLY A 259 -7.35 -8.16 -25.20
CA GLY A 259 -6.52 -9.33 -25.03
C GLY A 259 -6.61 -9.94 -23.64
N THR A 260 -5.62 -10.76 -23.34
CA THR A 260 -5.45 -11.44 -22.04
C THR A 260 -4.02 -11.38 -21.57
N GLN A 261 -3.80 -11.60 -20.28
CA GLN A 261 -2.47 -11.72 -19.70
C GLN A 261 -2.48 -12.87 -18.70
N TRP A 262 -1.35 -13.55 -18.54
CA TRP A 262 -1.14 -14.44 -17.38
C TRP A 262 0.30 -14.38 -16.92
N ARG A 263 0.47 -14.60 -15.63
CA ARG A 263 1.77 -14.44 -14.99
C ARG A 263 1.98 -15.35 -13.79
N THR A 264 3.22 -15.64 -13.50
CA THR A 264 3.66 -16.24 -12.25
C THR A 264 4.66 -15.32 -11.60
N LEU A 265 4.41 -14.95 -10.34
CA LEU A 265 5.30 -14.14 -9.52
C LEU A 265 5.83 -14.96 -8.35
N ASN A 266 7.14 -15.02 -8.20
CA ASN A 266 7.79 -15.56 -7.02
C ASN A 266 8.30 -14.42 -6.16
N PHE A 267 7.82 -14.33 -4.93
CA PHE A 267 8.28 -13.34 -3.94
C PHE A 267 9.21 -13.99 -2.93
N ASP A 268 10.38 -13.38 -2.74
CA ASP A 268 11.31 -13.65 -1.65
C ASP A 268 11.43 -12.40 -0.78
N ARG A 269 11.00 -12.49 0.47
CA ARG A 269 11.07 -11.42 1.46
C ARG A 269 11.99 -11.84 2.59
N LYS A 270 12.82 -10.90 3.04
CA LYS A 270 13.69 -11.06 4.22
C LYS A 270 13.49 -9.87 5.13
N ARG A 271 13.28 -10.14 6.41
CA ARG A 271 13.19 -9.13 7.46
C ARG A 271 14.27 -9.41 8.50
N GLN A 272 14.95 -8.37 8.91
CA GLN A 272 15.87 -8.39 10.03
C GLN A 272 15.49 -7.24 10.95
N GLY A 273 15.22 -7.56 12.19
CA GLY A 273 14.89 -6.59 13.20
C GLY A 273 15.83 -6.68 14.39
N MET A 274 16.19 -5.52 14.93
CA MET A 274 16.94 -5.42 16.17
C MET A 274 16.30 -4.36 17.05
N TYR A 275 16.06 -4.72 18.30
CA TYR A 275 15.57 -3.81 19.30
C TYR A 275 16.45 -3.91 20.56
N GLY A 276 16.84 -2.76 21.10
CA GLY A 276 17.56 -2.65 22.35
C GLY A 276 16.93 -1.61 23.26
N ALA A 277 16.82 -1.89 24.54
CA ALA A 277 16.33 -0.96 25.55
C ALA A 277 17.22 -0.98 26.79
N LEU A 278 17.62 0.21 27.23
CA LEU A 278 18.23 0.45 28.53
C LEU A 278 17.25 1.26 29.37
N GLN A 279 16.97 0.82 30.57
CA GLN A 279 16.05 1.45 31.49
C GLN A 279 16.71 1.67 32.84
N TRP A 280 16.57 2.87 33.39
CA TRP A 280 17.11 3.27 34.67
C TRP A 280 16.02 3.90 35.53
N LYS A 281 15.88 3.37 36.72
CA LYS A 281 15.07 3.92 37.80
C LYS A 281 15.98 4.31 38.94
N ALA A 282 16.37 5.59 38.94
CA ALA A 282 17.29 6.13 39.94
C ALA A 282 16.70 6.03 41.35
N ASN A 283 15.41 6.34 41.49
CA ASN A 283 14.63 6.29 42.70
C ASN A 283 13.13 6.16 42.38
N ALA A 284 12.23 6.40 43.31
CA ALA A 284 10.80 6.38 43.09
C ALA A 284 10.30 7.45 42.11
N ASP A 285 11.06 8.55 41.97
CA ASP A 285 10.62 9.75 41.28
C ASP A 285 11.29 9.98 39.94
N LEU A 286 12.47 9.39 39.70
CA LEU A 286 13.22 9.58 38.45
C LEU A 286 13.41 8.26 37.70
N ARG A 287 12.90 8.24 36.47
CA ARG A 287 13.04 7.11 35.52
C ARG A 287 13.53 7.64 34.18
N SER A 288 14.33 6.83 33.51
CA SER A 288 14.77 7.10 32.14
C SER A 288 14.85 5.81 31.35
N HIS A 289 14.62 5.90 30.05
CA HIS A 289 14.89 4.79 29.13
C HIS A 289 15.42 5.29 27.80
N LEU A 290 16.36 4.55 27.25
CA LEU A 290 16.91 4.70 25.91
C LEU A 290 16.48 3.48 25.09
N THR A 291 15.94 3.72 23.90
CA THR A 291 15.56 2.63 22.98
C THR A 291 16.25 2.82 21.64
N TYR A 292 16.65 1.70 21.05
CA TYR A 292 17.18 1.58 19.71
C TYR A 292 16.36 0.55 18.96
N PHE A 293 15.78 0.94 17.86
CA PHE A 293 15.03 0.06 16.95
C PHE A 293 15.63 0.15 15.57
N LYS A 294 15.81 -1.00 14.92
CA LYS A 294 16.22 -1.09 13.53
C LYS A 294 15.46 -2.19 12.84
N SER A 295 14.82 -1.85 11.73
CA SER A 295 14.21 -2.80 10.80
C SER A 295 14.89 -2.71 9.44
N LYS A 296 15.25 -3.86 8.88
CA LYS A 296 15.70 -4.01 7.49
C LYS A 296 14.75 -4.94 6.78
N TYR A 297 14.32 -4.53 5.62
CA TYR A 297 13.45 -5.31 4.75
C TYR A 297 14.06 -5.41 3.36
N GLU A 298 14.12 -6.61 2.83
CA GLU A 298 14.52 -6.88 1.44
C GLU A 298 13.43 -7.71 0.79
N MET A 299 12.92 -7.22 -0.32
CA MET A 299 11.98 -7.92 -1.17
C MET A 299 12.59 -8.07 -2.55
N GLN A 300 12.58 -9.28 -3.06
CA GLN A 300 12.86 -9.58 -4.46
C GLN A 300 11.70 -10.38 -5.01
N TRP A 301 11.32 -10.08 -6.23
CA TRP A 301 10.33 -10.84 -6.98
C TRP A 301 10.83 -11.07 -8.40
N ASP A 302 10.59 -12.25 -8.89
CA ASP A 302 10.80 -12.63 -10.27
C ASP A 302 9.44 -12.95 -10.88
N GLU A 303 9.21 -12.39 -12.05
CA GLU A 303 7.98 -12.52 -12.80
C GLU A 303 8.26 -13.08 -14.18
N GLN A 304 7.41 -14.02 -14.59
CA GLN A 304 7.25 -14.43 -15.95
C GLN A 304 5.82 -14.13 -16.36
N ALA A 305 5.65 -13.14 -17.22
CA ALA A 305 4.36 -12.64 -17.65
C ALA A 305 4.22 -12.72 -19.17
N LEU A 306 3.07 -13.17 -19.61
CA LEU A 306 2.66 -13.06 -21.00
C LEU A 306 1.60 -11.96 -21.14
N PHE A 307 1.78 -11.12 -22.14
CA PHE A 307 0.83 -10.10 -22.57
C PHE A 307 0.34 -10.43 -24.00
N ALA A 308 -0.82 -11.03 -24.13
CA ALA A 308 -1.43 -11.36 -25.42
C ALA A 308 -2.45 -10.26 -25.78
N ALA A 309 -2.03 -9.26 -26.54
CA ALA A 309 -2.89 -8.14 -26.88
C ALA A 309 -2.62 -7.64 -28.30
N SER A 310 -3.67 -7.10 -28.93
CA SER A 310 -3.62 -6.40 -30.20
C SER A 310 -4.29 -5.03 -30.12
N ASN A 311 -4.14 -4.22 -31.16
CA ASN A 311 -5.00 -3.04 -31.30
C ASN A 311 -6.46 -3.48 -31.27
N PRO A 312 -7.31 -2.94 -30.37
CA PRO A 312 -8.68 -3.45 -30.17
C PRO A 312 -9.54 -3.41 -31.44
N TYR A 313 -9.23 -2.52 -32.37
CA TYR A 313 -9.98 -2.34 -33.64
C TYR A 313 -9.46 -3.27 -34.76
N ASN A 314 -8.28 -3.84 -34.60
CA ASN A 314 -7.76 -4.85 -35.53
C ASN A 314 -8.26 -6.26 -35.18
N ILE A 315 -8.77 -6.49 -33.98
CA ILE A 315 -9.23 -7.81 -33.55
C ILE A 315 -10.46 -8.22 -34.36
N GLY A 316 -10.39 -9.43 -34.96
CA GLY A 316 -11.51 -10.15 -35.55
C GLY A 316 -11.90 -11.36 -34.71
N LEU A 317 -13.11 -11.87 -34.91
CA LEU A 317 -13.59 -13.10 -34.31
C LEU A 317 -13.95 -14.13 -35.38
N ARG A 318 -13.60 -15.36 -35.16
CA ARG A 318 -14.06 -16.47 -36.00
C ARG A 318 -15.55 -16.77 -35.72
N PRO A 319 -16.30 -17.32 -36.67
CA PRO A 319 -17.69 -17.74 -36.48
C PRO A 319 -17.86 -18.64 -35.25
N GLY A 320 -18.95 -18.45 -34.50
CA GLY A 320 -19.26 -19.26 -33.31
C GLY A 320 -18.93 -18.57 -31.99
N ALA A 321 -18.57 -17.29 -32.02
CA ALA A 321 -18.43 -16.47 -30.80
C ALA A 321 -19.79 -16.36 -30.06
N THR A 322 -19.72 -16.33 -28.73
CA THR A 322 -20.89 -16.15 -27.86
C THR A 322 -20.76 -14.91 -27.00
N TYR A 323 -21.89 -14.29 -26.67
CA TYR A 323 -21.93 -13.01 -25.98
C TYR A 323 -22.89 -13.06 -24.78
N SER A 324 -22.60 -12.24 -23.78
CA SER A 324 -23.51 -11.99 -22.66
C SER A 324 -24.78 -11.22 -23.15
N PRO A 325 -25.82 -11.14 -22.32
CA PRO A 325 -26.99 -10.32 -22.65
C PRO A 325 -26.68 -8.84 -22.89
N THR A 326 -25.56 -8.34 -22.34
CA THR A 326 -25.08 -6.95 -22.52
C THR A 326 -24.12 -6.78 -23.69
N GLY A 327 -23.87 -7.85 -24.46
CA GLY A 327 -23.01 -7.84 -25.64
C GLY A 327 -21.53 -8.11 -25.40
N ALA A 328 -21.12 -8.40 -24.16
CA ALA A 328 -19.73 -8.74 -23.88
C ALA A 328 -19.37 -10.14 -24.38
N LEU A 329 -18.23 -10.29 -25.05
CA LEU A 329 -17.71 -11.59 -25.49
C LEU A 329 -17.55 -12.54 -24.30
N LEU A 330 -18.14 -13.74 -24.42
CA LEU A 330 -17.98 -14.84 -23.46
C LEU A 330 -17.03 -15.90 -23.98
N THR A 331 -17.23 -16.37 -25.21
CA THR A 331 -16.34 -17.37 -25.85
C THR A 331 -16.08 -16.99 -27.29
N GLY A 332 -14.89 -17.25 -27.79
CA GLY A 332 -14.56 -16.98 -29.18
C GLY A 332 -13.10 -17.22 -29.53
N THR A 333 -12.83 -17.32 -30.83
CA THR A 333 -11.47 -17.36 -31.36
C THR A 333 -11.12 -15.98 -31.94
N MET A 334 -10.18 -15.31 -31.29
CA MET A 334 -9.67 -14.00 -31.68
C MET A 334 -8.51 -14.15 -32.66
N PHE A 335 -8.39 -13.21 -33.59
CA PHE A 335 -7.23 -13.07 -34.49
C PHE A 335 -7.02 -11.59 -34.81
N ASP A 336 -5.80 -11.22 -35.22
CA ASP A 336 -5.53 -9.87 -35.72
C ASP A 336 -5.77 -9.80 -37.23
N ARG A 337 -6.50 -8.78 -37.71
CA ARG A 337 -6.86 -8.60 -39.14
C ARG A 337 -5.77 -7.89 -39.94
N VAL A 338 -4.85 -7.19 -39.26
CA VAL A 338 -3.88 -6.28 -39.88
C VAL A 338 -2.47 -6.79 -39.69
N ASP A 339 -2.13 -7.18 -38.45
CA ASP A 339 -0.80 -7.70 -38.11
C ASP A 339 -0.68 -9.21 -38.40
N ALA A 340 0.53 -9.71 -38.42
CA ALA A 340 0.83 -11.11 -38.70
C ALA A 340 0.26 -12.10 -37.66
N GLY A 341 -0.32 -11.61 -36.59
CA GLY A 341 -0.97 -12.34 -35.51
C GLY A 341 -1.15 -11.47 -34.28
N ILE A 342 -1.79 -12.04 -33.25
CA ILE A 342 -1.87 -11.42 -31.93
C ILE A 342 -0.46 -11.39 -31.33
N ASN A 343 0.00 -10.23 -30.90
CA ASN A 343 1.32 -10.09 -30.28
C ASN A 343 1.31 -10.71 -28.88
N PHE A 344 2.13 -11.72 -28.64
CA PHE A 344 2.44 -12.32 -27.36
C PHE A 344 3.80 -11.77 -26.92
N GLY A 345 3.81 -10.87 -25.92
CA GLY A 345 5.02 -10.35 -25.28
C GLY A 345 5.33 -11.16 -24.04
N ASP A 346 6.50 -11.77 -23.97
CA ASP A 346 6.93 -12.66 -22.89
C ASP A 346 8.00 -11.97 -22.06
N ASP A 347 7.59 -11.46 -20.91
CA ASP A 347 8.41 -10.64 -20.01
C ASP A 347 9.06 -11.47 -18.91
N THR A 348 10.39 -11.45 -18.86
CA THR A 348 11.16 -11.82 -17.66
C THR A 348 11.53 -10.57 -16.90
N ARG A 349 10.96 -10.40 -15.69
CA ARG A 349 11.12 -9.24 -14.84
C ARG A 349 11.71 -9.62 -13.49
N ILE A 350 12.73 -8.89 -13.06
CA ILE A 350 13.32 -8.98 -11.74
C ILE A 350 13.21 -7.61 -11.08
N ALA A 351 12.48 -7.55 -9.97
CA ALA A 351 12.39 -6.33 -9.19
C ALA A 351 12.83 -6.57 -7.75
N ASN A 352 13.49 -5.58 -7.18
CA ASN A 352 13.89 -5.63 -5.78
C ASN A 352 13.59 -4.30 -5.08
N ARG A 353 13.30 -4.39 -3.78
CA ARG A 353 13.17 -3.24 -2.89
C ARG A 353 13.91 -3.56 -1.59
N LYS A 354 14.74 -2.63 -1.16
CA LYS A 354 15.43 -2.68 0.13
C LYS A 354 15.07 -1.44 0.93
N SER A 355 14.54 -1.66 2.13
CA SER A 355 14.17 -0.59 3.06
C SER A 355 14.91 -0.77 4.37
N ASP A 356 15.35 0.31 4.98
CA ASP A 356 15.82 0.31 6.36
C ASP A 356 15.20 1.50 7.14
N THR A 357 14.80 1.23 8.38
CA THR A 357 14.34 2.25 9.32
C THR A 357 15.09 2.08 10.64
N THR A 358 15.67 3.16 11.12
CA THR A 358 16.35 3.21 12.42
C THR A 358 15.72 4.30 13.27
N ASP A 359 15.34 3.96 14.51
CA ASP A 359 14.78 4.87 15.51
C ASP A 359 15.63 4.81 16.77
N ILE A 360 16.07 5.97 17.23
CA ILE A 360 16.77 6.15 18.52
C ILE A 360 15.95 7.13 19.32
N SER A 361 15.51 6.70 20.50
CA SER A 361 14.65 7.50 21.35
C SER A 361 15.11 7.47 22.81
N TRP A 362 15.11 8.62 23.46
CA TRP A 362 15.47 8.79 24.87
C TRP A 362 14.36 9.50 25.61
N ASN A 363 13.87 8.88 26.68
CA ASN A 363 12.81 9.38 27.54
C ASN A 363 13.32 9.55 28.98
N VAL A 364 12.90 10.63 29.61
CA VAL A 364 13.11 10.90 31.04
C VAL A 364 11.77 11.32 31.63
N THR A 365 11.38 10.67 32.72
CA THR A 365 10.20 11.02 33.51
C THR A 365 10.64 11.33 34.93
N TRP A 366 10.26 12.52 35.42
CA TRP A 366 10.58 13.01 36.75
C TRP A 366 9.30 13.45 37.48
N ARG A 367 9.02 12.79 38.60
CA ARG A 367 8.00 13.17 39.55
C ARG A 367 8.61 14.14 40.54
N ALA A 368 8.44 15.44 40.33
CA ALA A 368 9.02 16.49 41.18
C ALA A 368 8.41 16.50 42.60
N ASN A 369 7.14 16.11 42.72
CA ASN A 369 6.39 15.89 43.95
C ASN A 369 5.09 15.15 43.67
N ASP A 370 4.22 14.99 44.68
CA ASP A 370 2.96 14.23 44.52
C ASP A 370 1.98 14.86 43.50
N ARG A 371 2.14 16.15 43.19
CA ARG A 371 1.27 16.87 42.23
C ARG A 371 1.87 17.03 40.87
N TRP A 372 3.19 17.17 40.75
CA TRP A 372 3.86 17.49 39.50
C TRP A 372 4.71 16.32 38.98
N SER A 373 4.47 15.98 37.74
CA SER A 373 5.32 15.08 36.96
C SER A 373 5.67 15.69 35.61
N PHE A 374 6.91 15.54 35.19
CA PHE A 374 7.46 16.05 33.94
C PHE A 374 8.03 14.88 33.10
N THR A 375 7.81 14.95 31.79
CA THR A 375 8.38 13.97 30.84
C THR A 375 9.06 14.73 29.72
N SER A 376 10.28 14.32 29.38
CA SER A 376 11.01 14.81 28.20
C SER A 376 11.35 13.63 27.31
N ASP A 377 11.11 13.77 26.02
CA ASP A 377 11.30 12.72 25.03
C ASP A 377 12.03 13.27 23.80
N LEU A 378 13.14 12.64 23.43
CA LEU A 378 13.93 12.93 22.25
C LEU A 378 13.87 11.75 21.30
N GLN A 379 13.68 12.01 20.00
CA GLN A 379 13.62 10.99 18.98
C GLN A 379 14.39 11.40 17.72
N ARG A 380 15.08 10.46 17.13
CA ARG A 380 15.65 10.58 15.79
C ARG A 380 15.34 9.34 14.98
N ILE A 381 14.65 9.53 13.84
CA ILE A 381 14.36 8.47 12.87
C ILE A 381 15.16 8.75 11.61
N LYS A 382 15.73 7.70 11.04
CA LYS A 382 16.29 7.70 9.68
C LYS A 382 15.74 6.49 8.95
N ALA A 383 15.07 6.75 7.81
CA ALA A 383 14.54 5.73 6.92
C ALA A 383 15.14 5.89 5.52
N ARG A 384 15.37 4.78 4.84
CA ARG A 384 15.85 4.70 3.46
C ARG A 384 15.13 3.60 2.72
N THR A 385 14.91 3.82 1.44
CA THR A 385 14.40 2.81 0.51
C THR A 385 15.14 2.97 -0.82
N HIS A 386 15.44 1.87 -1.49
CA HIS A 386 15.93 1.86 -2.86
C HIS A 386 15.45 0.61 -3.56
N GLY A 387 15.23 0.73 -4.86
CA GLY A 387 14.76 -0.34 -5.72
C GLY A 387 15.37 -0.28 -7.11
N LEU A 388 15.36 -1.43 -7.74
CA LEU A 388 15.60 -1.63 -9.17
C LEU A 388 14.48 -2.54 -9.68
N ASP A 389 13.90 -2.14 -10.79
CA ASP A 389 12.97 -2.94 -11.58
C ASP A 389 13.56 -3.10 -12.98
N SER A 390 13.68 -4.31 -13.46
CA SER A 390 14.39 -4.66 -14.67
C SER A 390 13.63 -5.73 -15.44
N THR A 391 13.21 -5.43 -16.67
CA THR A 391 12.41 -6.31 -17.54
C THR A 391 13.09 -6.48 -18.88
N VAL A 392 13.18 -7.71 -19.36
CA VAL A 392 13.57 -8.05 -20.73
C VAL A 392 12.47 -8.89 -21.35
N ALA A 393 12.09 -8.56 -22.57
CA ALA A 393 10.99 -9.22 -23.26
C ALA A 393 11.42 -9.87 -24.60
N THR A 394 10.84 -11.03 -24.85
CA THR A 394 10.71 -11.60 -26.20
C THR A 394 9.29 -11.40 -26.71
N GLY A 395 9.07 -11.62 -28.01
CA GLY A 395 7.75 -11.58 -28.61
C GLY A 395 7.55 -12.72 -29.58
N VAL A 396 6.30 -13.18 -29.71
CA VAL A 396 5.88 -14.14 -30.72
C VAL A 396 4.52 -13.76 -31.30
N GLN A 397 4.32 -13.96 -32.59
CA GLN A 397 3.07 -13.63 -33.28
C GLN A 397 2.17 -14.85 -33.33
N MET A 398 1.06 -14.84 -32.58
CA MET A 398 0.08 -15.92 -32.55
C MET A 398 -1.02 -15.70 -33.59
N PRO A 399 -1.21 -16.60 -34.56
CA PRO A 399 -2.25 -16.43 -35.58
C PRO A 399 -3.66 -16.30 -34.99
N GLU A 400 -3.97 -17.09 -33.95
CA GLU A 400 -5.29 -17.15 -33.34
C GLU A 400 -5.18 -17.48 -31.84
N GLN A 401 -6.10 -16.97 -31.04
CA GLN A 401 -6.26 -17.30 -29.62
C GLN A 401 -7.72 -17.61 -29.32
N GLN A 402 -8.02 -18.81 -28.87
CA GLN A 402 -9.36 -19.20 -28.41
C GLN A 402 -9.48 -18.91 -26.90
N ILE A 403 -10.51 -18.15 -26.52
CA ILE A 403 -10.77 -17.75 -25.13
C ILE A 403 -12.15 -18.19 -24.68
N ASP A 404 -12.27 -18.53 -23.39
CA ASP A 404 -13.54 -18.77 -22.69
C ASP A 404 -13.53 -17.96 -21.38
N LEU A 405 -14.39 -16.94 -21.33
CA LEU A 405 -14.56 -16.02 -20.20
C LEU A 405 -15.85 -16.30 -19.42
N SER A 406 -16.58 -17.38 -19.77
CA SER A 406 -17.86 -17.73 -19.14
C SER A 406 -17.70 -18.40 -17.77
N GLY A 407 -16.52 -18.96 -17.47
CA GLY A 407 -16.22 -19.67 -16.23
C GLY A 407 -15.85 -18.78 -15.06
N ASN A 408 -15.71 -19.42 -13.87
CA ASN A 408 -15.22 -18.72 -12.65
C ASN A 408 -13.76 -18.26 -12.74
N VAL A 409 -13.00 -18.82 -13.65
CA VAL A 409 -11.66 -18.44 -14.06
C VAL A 409 -11.65 -18.51 -15.58
N PRO A 410 -11.12 -17.49 -16.26
CA PRO A 410 -10.94 -17.54 -17.71
C PRO A 410 -10.08 -18.73 -18.12
N SER A 411 -10.36 -19.31 -19.28
CA SER A 411 -9.53 -20.35 -19.86
C SER A 411 -9.13 -20.02 -21.29
N LEU A 412 -7.96 -20.53 -21.67
CA LEU A 412 -7.38 -20.40 -22.99
C LEU A 412 -7.24 -21.82 -23.58
N MET A 413 -7.60 -21.95 -24.82
CA MET A 413 -7.49 -23.23 -25.55
C MET A 413 -6.47 -23.07 -26.69
N PHE A 414 -5.56 -24.02 -26.77
CA PHE A 414 -4.54 -24.10 -27.81
C PHE A 414 -4.49 -25.49 -28.39
N THR A 415 -4.39 -25.57 -29.69
CA THR A 415 -4.14 -26.85 -30.41
C THR A 415 -2.73 -27.36 -30.14
N ASP A 416 -2.44 -28.63 -30.39
CA ASP A 416 -1.10 -29.17 -30.21
C ASP A 416 -0.09 -28.49 -31.13
N ALA A 417 -0.46 -28.09 -32.33
CA ALA A 417 0.38 -27.34 -33.25
C ALA A 417 0.73 -25.94 -32.68
N GLN A 418 -0.24 -25.23 -32.08
CA GLN A 418 -0.02 -23.95 -31.43
C GLN A 418 0.89 -24.10 -30.20
N ARG A 419 0.69 -25.16 -29.40
CA ARG A 419 1.57 -25.46 -28.26
C ARG A 419 3.01 -25.74 -28.69
N ALA A 420 3.19 -26.51 -29.77
CA ALA A 420 4.52 -26.76 -30.33
C ALA A 420 5.18 -25.49 -30.89
N TYR A 421 4.41 -24.64 -31.56
CA TYR A 421 4.86 -23.34 -32.06
C TYR A 421 5.34 -22.41 -30.93
N LEU A 422 4.56 -22.32 -29.85
CA LEU A 422 4.89 -21.52 -28.67
C LEU A 422 6.06 -22.08 -27.85
N ALA A 423 6.31 -23.37 -27.89
CA ALA A 423 7.45 -24.01 -27.23
C ALA A 423 8.77 -23.92 -28.03
N ASN A 424 8.73 -23.44 -29.27
CA ASN A 424 9.89 -23.38 -30.17
C ASN A 424 10.59 -22.01 -30.08
N PRO A 425 11.84 -21.92 -29.58
CA PRO A 425 12.58 -20.65 -29.51
C PRO A 425 12.69 -19.90 -30.85
N ASN A 426 12.75 -20.61 -31.94
CA ASN A 426 12.86 -20.04 -33.30
C ASN A 426 11.61 -19.24 -33.73
N SER A 427 10.49 -19.36 -32.99
CA SER A 427 9.28 -18.58 -33.25
C SER A 427 9.32 -17.20 -32.58
N TYR A 428 10.36 -16.88 -31.81
CA TYR A 428 10.46 -15.67 -30.99
C TYR A 428 11.49 -14.68 -31.51
N TYR A 429 11.29 -13.41 -31.15
CA TYR A 429 12.22 -12.30 -31.38
C TYR A 429 12.44 -11.49 -30.10
N TRP A 430 13.57 -10.79 -30.00
CA TRP A 430 13.82 -9.85 -28.91
C TRP A 430 12.95 -8.60 -29.08
N ALA A 431 12.12 -8.29 -28.09
CA ALA A 431 11.10 -7.25 -28.19
C ALA A 431 11.55 -5.92 -27.59
N PHE A 432 11.81 -5.88 -26.30
CA PHE A 432 12.19 -4.64 -25.60
C PHE A 432 12.93 -4.92 -24.29
N THR A 433 13.50 -3.85 -23.75
CA THR A 433 13.96 -3.79 -22.36
C THR A 433 13.22 -2.66 -21.64
N GLN A 434 13.09 -2.78 -20.32
CA GLN A 434 12.56 -1.73 -19.49
C GLN A 434 13.21 -1.78 -18.12
N GLU A 435 13.65 -0.62 -17.61
CA GLU A 435 14.15 -0.52 -16.25
C GLU A 435 13.62 0.73 -15.54
N HIS A 436 13.59 0.65 -14.21
CA HIS A 436 13.25 1.75 -13.30
C HIS A 436 14.11 1.67 -12.05
N LEU A 437 14.60 2.82 -11.60
CA LEU A 437 15.38 2.97 -10.38
C LEU A 437 14.67 3.94 -9.46
N ASP A 438 14.52 3.59 -8.20
CA ASP A 438 14.02 4.48 -7.17
C ASP A 438 14.93 4.51 -5.94
N ARG A 439 15.01 5.65 -5.28
CA ARG A 439 15.62 5.81 -3.97
C ARG A 439 14.94 6.90 -3.17
N SER A 440 14.82 6.66 -1.88
CA SER A 440 14.22 7.61 -0.95
C SER A 440 14.98 7.64 0.35
N GLU A 441 15.17 8.83 0.91
CA GLU A 441 15.70 9.01 2.26
C GLU A 441 14.83 10.01 3.01
N ALA A 442 14.52 9.69 4.28
CA ALA A 442 13.83 10.61 5.17
C ALA A 442 14.47 10.59 6.56
N VAL A 443 14.65 11.77 7.13
CA VAL A 443 15.20 11.96 8.47
C VAL A 443 14.26 12.83 9.29
N SER A 444 13.86 12.36 10.47
CA SER A 444 13.07 13.15 11.43
C SER A 444 13.80 13.30 12.75
N LYS A 445 13.71 14.48 13.34
CA LYS A 445 14.14 14.78 14.70
C LYS A 445 12.96 15.40 15.44
N ALA A 446 12.68 14.90 16.63
CA ALA A 446 11.59 15.39 17.46
C ALA A 446 12.02 15.55 18.91
N TRP A 447 11.48 16.58 19.55
CA TRP A 447 11.48 16.74 20.99
C TRP A 447 10.06 16.98 21.47
N LYS A 448 9.68 16.29 22.57
CA LYS A 448 8.40 16.43 23.25
C LYS A 448 8.67 16.68 24.73
N GLY A 449 8.01 17.67 25.31
CA GLY A 449 8.03 17.94 26.73
C GLY A 449 6.60 17.98 27.24
N ASP A 450 6.29 17.17 28.25
CA ASP A 450 4.96 17.08 28.87
C ASP A 450 5.05 17.37 30.36
N ALA A 451 4.01 18.01 30.92
CA ALA A 451 3.82 18.21 32.34
C ALA A 451 2.41 17.74 32.74
N LYS A 452 2.33 17.09 33.90
CA LYS A 452 1.09 16.63 34.52
C LYS A 452 0.97 17.24 35.91
N TYR A 453 -0.16 17.86 36.17
CA TYR A 453 -0.53 18.36 37.50
C TYR A 453 -1.70 17.54 38.03
N THR A 454 -1.52 16.83 39.13
CA THR A 454 -2.55 16.04 39.82
C THR A 454 -3.26 16.91 40.82
N PHE A 455 -4.59 17.00 40.73
CA PHE A 455 -5.42 17.79 41.65
C PHE A 455 -5.74 16.97 42.92
N ASP A 456 -5.83 17.66 44.02
CA ASP A 456 -6.45 17.16 45.24
C ASP A 456 -7.89 17.69 45.27
N HIS A 457 -8.74 17.05 44.41
CA HIS A 457 -10.11 17.51 44.20
C HIS A 457 -11.03 16.34 43.83
N PRO A 458 -12.26 16.25 44.34
CA PRO A 458 -13.13 15.10 44.15
C PRO A 458 -13.53 14.86 42.69
N VAL A 459 -13.52 15.90 41.84
CA VAL A 459 -13.92 15.82 40.45
C VAL A 459 -12.74 15.93 39.49
N LEU A 460 -11.82 16.88 39.74
CA LEU A 460 -10.66 17.12 38.87
C LEU A 460 -9.55 16.13 39.21
N ARG A 461 -9.13 15.32 38.26
CA ARG A 461 -8.08 14.32 38.46
C ARG A 461 -6.71 14.87 38.15
N ASP A 462 -6.47 15.23 36.90
CA ASP A 462 -5.21 15.80 36.46
C ASP A 462 -5.39 16.75 35.26
N LEU A 463 -4.46 17.73 35.15
CA LEU A 463 -4.26 18.55 33.97
C LEU A 463 -2.95 18.14 33.32
N ARG A 464 -3.00 17.74 32.05
CA ARG A 464 -1.84 17.43 31.24
C ARG A 464 -1.67 18.50 30.17
N PHE A 465 -0.45 18.94 29.98
CA PHE A 465 -0.12 19.86 28.90
C PHE A 465 1.29 19.58 28.42
N GLY A 466 1.51 19.88 27.16
CA GLY A 466 2.81 19.60 26.55
C GLY A 466 3.04 20.34 25.26
N VAL A 467 4.26 20.28 24.83
CA VAL A 467 4.75 20.85 23.57
C VAL A 467 5.53 19.80 22.79
N ARG A 468 5.45 19.87 21.45
CA ARG A 468 6.23 19.02 20.56
C ARG A 468 6.77 19.81 19.38
N PHE A 469 8.06 19.65 19.12
CA PHE A 469 8.75 20.24 17.97
C PHE A 469 9.31 19.11 17.11
N THR A 470 9.06 19.17 15.80
CA THR A 470 9.55 18.14 14.86
C THR A 470 10.10 18.82 13.61
N LYS A 471 11.21 18.29 13.09
CA LYS A 471 11.69 18.60 11.76
C LYS A 471 11.86 17.27 11.00
N ARG A 472 11.24 17.16 9.81
CA ARG A 472 11.38 16.03 8.91
C ARG A 472 11.83 16.53 7.55
N ASP A 473 12.96 16.01 7.09
CA ASP A 473 13.50 16.21 5.74
C ASP A 473 13.28 14.91 4.95
N SER A 474 12.82 15.00 3.70
CA SER A 474 12.51 13.86 2.83
C SER A 474 12.94 14.16 1.40
N VAL A 475 13.65 13.21 0.81
CA VAL A 475 14.04 13.21 -0.59
C VAL A 475 13.59 11.90 -1.22
N ASN A 476 12.84 11.98 -2.31
CA ASN A 476 12.44 10.84 -3.12
C ASN A 476 12.89 11.09 -4.55
N GLU A 477 13.59 10.13 -5.13
CA GLU A 477 14.13 10.23 -6.47
C GLU A 477 13.76 9.00 -7.28
N ASN A 478 13.24 9.23 -8.47
CA ASN A 478 13.03 8.24 -9.52
C ASN A 478 14.08 8.43 -10.62
N SER A 479 14.36 7.39 -11.35
CA SER A 479 15.26 7.46 -12.52
C SER A 479 14.67 8.34 -13.62
N ASN A 480 15.54 8.71 -14.54
CA ASN A 480 15.16 9.38 -15.77
C ASN A 480 15.70 8.57 -16.99
N PRO A 481 14.81 8.10 -17.88
CA PRO A 481 13.34 8.13 -17.77
C PRO A 481 12.80 7.34 -16.57
N ASP A 482 11.59 7.65 -16.11
CA ASP A 482 10.95 6.99 -14.95
C ASP A 482 10.90 5.46 -15.18
N PHE A 483 10.18 5.02 -16.21
CA PHE A 483 10.33 3.69 -16.80
C PHE A 483 10.99 3.83 -18.15
N ASN A 484 12.23 3.39 -18.27
CA ASN A 484 13.01 3.47 -19.49
C ASN A 484 12.66 2.31 -20.44
N TRP A 485 11.42 2.32 -20.94
CA TRP A 485 11.01 1.35 -21.94
C TRP A 485 11.74 1.64 -23.27
N SER A 486 12.47 0.68 -23.78
CA SER A 486 13.30 0.82 -24.96
C SER A 486 13.14 -0.40 -25.88
N PRO A 487 12.60 -0.22 -27.09
CA PRO A 487 12.40 -1.31 -28.02
C PRO A 487 13.73 -1.83 -28.59
N ILE A 488 13.87 -3.15 -28.70
CA ILE A 488 14.92 -3.81 -29.47
C ILE A 488 14.42 -3.97 -30.90
N SER A 489 13.28 -4.66 -31.07
CA SER A 489 12.57 -4.77 -32.33
C SER A 489 11.07 -4.92 -32.07
N GLN A 490 10.24 -4.26 -32.87
CA GLN A 490 8.79 -4.28 -32.77
C GLN A 490 8.17 -4.33 -34.17
N THR A 491 7.02 -5.00 -34.30
CA THR A 491 6.32 -5.15 -35.60
C THR A 491 5.95 -3.80 -36.24
N TRP A 492 5.64 -2.79 -35.43
CA TRP A 492 5.30 -1.42 -35.87
C TRP A 492 6.53 -0.53 -36.15
N GLN A 493 7.74 -0.94 -35.72
CA GLN A 493 9.00 -0.27 -36.02
C GLN A 493 9.55 -0.73 -37.38
N LEU A 494 10.58 -0.02 -37.81
CA LEU A 494 11.35 -0.41 -38.99
C LEU A 494 10.48 -0.72 -40.22
N GLY A 495 9.32 -0.02 -40.35
CA GLY A 495 8.43 -0.08 -41.50
C GLY A 495 7.35 -1.14 -41.42
N ASN A 496 6.92 -1.53 -40.23
CA ASN A 496 5.89 -2.53 -39.98
C ASN A 496 6.16 -3.86 -40.73
N ASN A 497 7.41 -4.28 -40.73
CA ASN A 497 7.82 -5.48 -41.44
C ASN A 497 8.33 -6.55 -40.47
N ILE A 498 7.61 -7.65 -40.36
CA ILE A 498 7.97 -8.81 -39.54
C ILE A 498 9.38 -9.38 -39.88
N ASN A 499 9.88 -9.18 -41.12
CA ASN A 499 11.22 -9.62 -41.51
C ASN A 499 12.34 -8.78 -40.89
N ASN A 500 12.03 -7.62 -40.30
CA ASN A 500 12.98 -6.72 -39.65
C ASN A 500 13.01 -6.89 -38.13
N LEU A 501 12.65 -8.05 -37.62
CA LEU A 501 12.70 -8.38 -36.20
C LEU A 501 13.98 -9.13 -35.83
N ALA A 502 14.43 -8.95 -34.60
CA ALA A 502 15.60 -9.66 -34.06
C ALA A 502 15.24 -11.10 -33.68
N TRP A 503 14.99 -11.94 -34.66
CA TRP A 503 14.57 -13.34 -34.49
C TRP A 503 15.64 -14.17 -33.80
N LEU A 504 15.24 -14.97 -32.78
CA LEU A 504 16.14 -15.93 -32.11
C LEU A 504 16.65 -17.03 -33.09
N ALA A 505 15.93 -17.27 -34.17
CA ALA A 505 16.37 -18.16 -35.24
C ALA A 505 17.59 -17.64 -36.05
N ASP A 506 17.85 -16.34 -36.00
CA ASP A 506 19.02 -15.74 -36.65
C ASP A 506 20.22 -15.78 -35.68
N PRO A 507 21.32 -16.46 -36.05
CA PRO A 507 22.50 -16.57 -35.18
C PRO A 507 23.07 -15.22 -34.69
N ARG A 508 22.84 -14.13 -35.42
CA ARG A 508 23.30 -12.77 -35.05
C ARG A 508 22.60 -12.25 -33.80
N PHE A 509 21.38 -12.72 -33.57
CA PHE A 509 20.53 -12.31 -32.46
C PHE A 509 20.35 -13.44 -31.44
N SER A 510 21.24 -14.41 -31.42
CA SER A 510 21.20 -15.50 -30.45
C SER A 510 21.36 -14.97 -29.01
N GLY A 511 20.64 -15.60 -28.07
CA GLY A 511 20.76 -15.26 -26.66
C GLY A 511 20.09 -16.29 -25.75
N ALA A 512 20.46 -16.28 -24.49
CA ALA A 512 19.96 -17.24 -23.50
C ALA A 512 18.45 -17.06 -23.25
N THR A 513 17.70 -18.13 -23.47
CA THR A 513 16.26 -18.23 -23.16
C THR A 513 15.98 -19.54 -22.48
N HIS A 514 14.82 -19.64 -21.80
CA HIS A 514 14.36 -20.88 -21.20
C HIS A 514 12.87 -21.10 -21.46
N LEU A 515 12.47 -22.39 -21.51
CA LEU A 515 11.09 -22.80 -21.64
C LEU A 515 10.43 -22.81 -20.26
N THR A 516 9.40 -21.99 -20.06
CA THR A 516 8.57 -21.98 -18.85
C THR A 516 7.31 -22.80 -19.08
N THR A 517 7.06 -23.77 -18.22
CA THR A 517 5.93 -24.71 -18.33
C THR A 517 4.75 -24.37 -17.43
N PHE A 518 4.77 -23.30 -16.67
CA PHE A 518 3.71 -22.87 -15.73
C PHE A 518 3.10 -24.02 -14.91
N ASN A 519 3.96 -24.89 -14.38
CA ASN A 519 3.52 -26.07 -13.65
C ASN A 519 2.58 -25.74 -12.51
N ASN A 520 1.47 -26.50 -12.42
CA ASN A 520 0.46 -26.33 -11.37
C ASN A 520 -0.17 -24.91 -11.35
N PHE A 521 -0.30 -24.26 -12.51
CA PHE A 521 -0.86 -22.93 -12.63
C PHE A 521 -2.29 -22.89 -12.06
N PHE A 522 -2.57 -21.91 -11.20
CA PHE A 522 -3.83 -21.81 -10.43
C PHE A 522 -4.15 -23.09 -9.60
N ASN A 523 -3.14 -23.73 -9.00
CA ASN A 523 -3.30 -25.03 -8.35
C ASN A 523 -3.88 -26.11 -9.28
N GLY A 524 -3.49 -26.10 -10.57
CA GLY A 524 -3.94 -27.01 -11.60
C GLY A 524 -5.36 -26.72 -12.13
N LYS A 525 -5.97 -25.59 -11.74
CA LYS A 525 -7.32 -25.19 -12.18
C LYS A 525 -7.34 -24.41 -13.50
N ALA A 526 -6.19 -23.98 -13.99
CA ALA A 526 -6.04 -23.32 -15.29
C ALA A 526 -4.88 -23.95 -16.06
N ASN A 527 -5.07 -24.09 -17.39
CA ASN A 527 -4.09 -24.68 -18.28
C ASN A 527 -3.61 -23.62 -19.28
N VAL A 528 -2.35 -23.22 -19.17
CA VAL A 528 -1.69 -22.28 -20.09
C VAL A 528 -0.55 -23.00 -20.81
N PRO A 529 -0.19 -22.61 -22.05
CA PRO A 529 0.89 -23.26 -22.80
C PRO A 529 2.26 -22.98 -22.19
N SER A 530 3.23 -23.83 -22.53
CA SER A 530 4.63 -23.51 -22.30
C SER A 530 5.09 -22.42 -23.27
N LEU A 531 5.91 -21.50 -22.78
CA LEU A 531 6.39 -20.32 -23.52
C LEU A 531 7.90 -20.15 -23.34
N VAL A 532 8.53 -19.49 -24.30
CA VAL A 532 9.97 -19.20 -24.26
C VAL A 532 10.21 -17.79 -23.73
N PHE A 533 10.82 -17.71 -22.57
CA PHE A 533 11.16 -16.45 -21.88
C PHE A 533 12.65 -16.14 -21.99
N PRO A 534 13.04 -14.84 -21.97
CA PRO A 534 14.42 -14.46 -21.71
C PRO A 534 14.95 -15.09 -20.43
N ASP A 535 16.23 -15.54 -20.45
CA ASP A 535 16.86 -16.00 -19.20
C ASP A 535 16.96 -14.85 -18.18
N THR A 536 16.80 -15.17 -16.89
CA THR A 536 16.86 -14.18 -15.81
C THR A 536 18.17 -13.41 -15.72
N SER A 537 19.26 -13.98 -16.29
CA SER A 537 20.56 -13.29 -16.37
C SER A 537 20.51 -12.01 -17.19
N TRP A 538 19.60 -11.89 -18.16
CA TRP A 538 19.43 -10.65 -18.92
C TRP A 538 18.89 -9.52 -18.06
N ALA A 539 17.88 -9.79 -17.21
CA ALA A 539 17.32 -8.78 -16.31
C ALA A 539 18.27 -8.46 -15.15
N THR A 540 18.95 -9.46 -14.58
CA THR A 540 19.91 -9.27 -13.48
C THR A 540 21.24 -8.68 -13.91
N GLY A 541 21.60 -8.79 -15.19
CA GLY A 541 22.83 -8.26 -15.78
C GLY A 541 22.79 -6.77 -16.17
N PHE A 542 21.64 -6.10 -15.92
CA PHE A 542 21.53 -4.65 -16.16
C PHE A 542 22.68 -3.88 -15.47
N PRO A 543 23.28 -2.86 -16.12
CA PRO A 543 22.97 -2.31 -17.44
C PRO A 543 23.70 -3.00 -18.62
N ASN A 544 24.69 -3.85 -18.38
CA ASN A 544 25.56 -4.39 -19.43
C ASN A 544 24.83 -5.34 -20.39
N SER A 545 23.92 -6.16 -19.86
CA SER A 545 23.08 -7.06 -20.65
C SER A 545 22.17 -6.30 -21.60
N TYR A 546 21.63 -5.17 -21.15
CA TYR A 546 20.77 -4.32 -21.97
C TYR A 546 21.54 -3.67 -23.12
N ALA A 547 22.76 -3.17 -22.83
CA ALA A 547 23.62 -2.63 -23.89
C ALA A 547 23.90 -3.67 -24.99
N ALA A 548 24.12 -4.94 -24.62
CA ALA A 548 24.32 -6.03 -25.57
C ALA A 548 23.06 -6.33 -26.41
N LEU A 549 21.86 -6.30 -25.79
CA LEU A 549 20.59 -6.49 -26.51
C LEU A 549 20.27 -5.34 -27.46
N HIS A 550 20.57 -4.10 -27.08
CA HIS A 550 20.35 -2.92 -27.94
C HIS A 550 21.33 -2.83 -29.11
N GLU A 551 22.43 -3.59 -29.10
CA GLU A 551 23.26 -3.75 -30.30
C GLU A 551 22.48 -4.47 -31.40
N PHE A 552 21.55 -5.36 -31.11
CA PHE A 552 20.64 -5.98 -32.08
C PHE A 552 19.77 -4.91 -32.78
N HIS A 553 19.24 -3.94 -32.01
CA HIS A 553 18.54 -2.79 -32.61
C HIS A 553 19.42 -2.00 -33.57
N ASN A 554 20.68 -1.72 -33.20
CA ASN A 554 21.62 -0.99 -34.03
C ASN A 554 21.89 -1.69 -35.34
N ILE A 555 22.07 -3.03 -35.34
CA ILE A 555 22.24 -3.87 -36.53
C ILE A 555 21.05 -3.73 -37.47
N LEU A 556 19.83 -3.96 -36.97
CA LEU A 556 18.58 -3.87 -37.75
C LEU A 556 18.35 -2.46 -38.29
N CYS A 557 18.69 -1.44 -37.52
CA CYS A 557 18.58 -0.04 -37.94
C CYS A 557 19.54 0.31 -39.07
N ALA A 558 20.77 -0.16 -38.99
CA ALA A 558 21.78 0.03 -40.02
C ALA A 558 21.39 -0.68 -41.33
N GLU A 559 20.90 -1.94 -41.24
CA GLU A 559 20.42 -2.71 -42.40
C GLU A 559 19.27 -2.01 -43.10
N ARG A 560 18.31 -1.44 -42.34
CA ARG A 560 17.21 -0.68 -42.92
C ARG A 560 17.67 0.61 -43.59
N ALA A 561 18.57 1.35 -42.94
CA ALA A 561 19.15 2.53 -43.55
C ALA A 561 19.83 2.20 -44.91
N ALA A 562 20.57 1.09 -44.97
CA ALA A 562 21.18 0.59 -46.21
C ALA A 562 20.14 0.17 -47.26
N ALA A 563 19.07 -0.52 -46.86
CA ALA A 563 18.05 -1.01 -47.78
C ALA A 563 17.15 0.11 -48.35
N THR A 564 16.87 1.16 -47.57
CA THR A 564 16.01 2.27 -48.01
C THR A 564 16.77 3.46 -48.58
N GLY A 565 18.08 3.55 -48.39
CA GLY A 565 18.89 4.71 -48.74
C GLY A 565 18.55 5.97 -47.91
N GLN A 566 17.75 5.83 -46.85
CA GLN A 566 17.29 6.93 -45.98
C GLN A 566 17.87 6.79 -44.60
N ALA A 567 18.31 7.91 -44.02
CA ALA A 567 18.68 7.93 -42.59
C ALA A 567 17.51 7.48 -41.73
N GLN A 568 17.75 6.50 -40.89
CA GLN A 568 16.76 6.00 -39.93
C GLN A 568 16.92 6.77 -38.62
N ASN A 569 15.83 7.03 -37.96
CA ASN A 569 15.84 7.59 -36.58
C ASN A 569 16.13 6.47 -35.59
N CYS A 570 17.39 6.08 -35.49
CA CYS A 570 17.83 5.01 -34.60
C CYS A 570 18.15 5.61 -33.23
N ALA A 571 17.31 5.35 -32.25
CA ALA A 571 17.55 5.82 -30.89
C ALA A 571 18.70 5.02 -30.23
N THR A 572 19.77 5.70 -29.83
CA THR A 572 20.82 5.07 -29.03
C THR A 572 20.32 4.83 -27.62
N TRP A 573 20.36 3.57 -27.18
CA TRP A 573 19.99 3.22 -25.82
C TRP A 573 20.99 3.77 -24.80
N SER A 574 20.47 4.24 -23.67
CA SER A 574 21.26 4.56 -22.48
C SER A 574 20.50 4.16 -21.22
N PRO A 575 21.21 3.70 -20.18
CA PRO A 575 20.55 3.25 -18.96
C PRO A 575 19.85 4.41 -18.25
N ALA A 576 18.72 4.10 -17.60
CA ALA A 576 18.07 5.01 -16.68
C ALA A 576 19.04 5.42 -15.56
N LYS A 577 18.99 6.69 -15.15
CA LYS A 577 19.89 7.26 -14.14
C LYS A 577 19.19 8.30 -13.26
N PHE A 578 19.68 8.49 -12.05
CA PHE A 578 19.20 9.55 -11.17
C PHE A 578 19.68 10.94 -11.61
N GLY A 579 18.90 11.98 -11.28
CA GLY A 579 19.31 13.38 -11.43
C GLY A 579 19.21 13.96 -12.85
N GLY A 580 18.81 13.15 -13.83
CA GLY A 580 18.69 13.59 -15.23
C GLY A 580 17.44 14.44 -15.53
N ASN A 581 16.39 14.32 -14.70
CA ASN A 581 15.14 15.03 -14.88
C ASN A 581 14.60 15.54 -13.53
N PRO A 582 14.35 16.86 -13.38
CA PRO A 582 13.75 17.43 -12.18
C PRO A 582 12.40 16.81 -11.81
N ALA A 583 11.63 16.29 -12.77
CA ALA A 583 10.37 15.59 -12.52
C ALA A 583 10.53 14.33 -11.69
N GLY A 584 11.70 13.71 -11.68
CA GLY A 584 12.03 12.55 -10.85
C GLY A 584 12.43 12.91 -9.43
N ILE A 585 12.59 14.18 -9.07
CA ILE A 585 13.09 14.62 -7.77
C ILE A 585 11.96 15.25 -6.97
N ASN A 586 11.78 14.77 -5.73
CA ASN A 586 10.84 15.34 -4.78
C ASN A 586 11.56 15.58 -3.43
N GLU A 587 11.95 16.82 -3.18
CA GLU A 587 12.70 17.26 -2.00
C GLU A 587 11.85 18.19 -1.13
N GLN A 588 11.69 17.86 0.15
CA GLN A 588 10.82 18.58 1.07
C GLN A 588 11.38 18.63 2.48
N SER A 589 11.11 19.72 3.18
CA SER A 589 11.36 19.91 4.61
C SER A 589 10.09 20.36 5.31
N GLU A 590 9.68 19.63 6.34
CA GLU A 590 8.51 19.96 7.16
C GLU A 590 8.91 20.20 8.61
N LYS A 591 8.48 21.35 9.17
CA LYS A 591 8.63 21.70 10.59
C LYS A 591 7.26 21.75 11.23
N THR A 592 7.06 21.05 12.35
CA THR A 592 5.82 21.13 13.12
C THR A 592 6.08 21.63 14.53
N LYS A 593 5.21 22.51 15.01
CA LYS A 593 5.18 23.02 16.39
C LYS A 593 3.79 22.76 16.93
N ALA A 594 3.69 21.94 17.95
CA ALA A 594 2.42 21.56 18.54
C ALA A 594 2.42 21.84 20.04
N MET A 595 1.25 22.23 20.58
CA MET A 595 0.99 22.31 22.00
C MET A 595 -0.38 21.73 22.31
N PHE A 596 -0.54 21.15 23.48
CA PHE A 596 -1.84 20.63 23.92
C PHE A 596 -2.07 20.90 25.39
N GLY A 597 -3.36 20.97 25.77
CA GLY A 597 -3.83 20.95 27.14
C GLY A 597 -5.02 19.98 27.23
N GLN A 598 -5.02 19.11 28.24
CA GLN A 598 -6.05 18.09 28.46
C GLN A 598 -6.34 17.97 29.94
N LEU A 599 -7.60 18.18 30.31
CA LEU A 599 -8.11 18.01 31.68
C LEU A 599 -8.79 16.67 31.79
N ARG A 600 -8.40 15.86 32.78
CA ARG A 600 -9.09 14.63 33.16
C ARG A 600 -9.95 14.90 34.41
N PHE A 601 -11.15 14.32 34.40
CA PHE A 601 -12.12 14.49 35.47
C PHE A 601 -12.89 13.19 35.74
N GLY A 602 -13.54 13.11 36.89
CA GLY A 602 -14.39 11.99 37.24
C GLY A 602 -15.40 12.37 38.31
N PHE A 603 -16.60 11.89 38.15
CA PHE A 603 -17.74 12.02 39.09
C PHE A 603 -18.00 10.63 39.67
N ASP A 604 -17.12 10.19 40.59
CA ASP A 604 -17.15 8.82 41.14
C ASP A 604 -18.32 8.59 42.11
N ASP A 605 -18.82 9.65 42.78
CA ASP A 605 -19.93 9.60 43.73
C ASP A 605 -21.33 9.58 43.07
N TRP A 606 -21.40 9.72 41.74
CA TRP A 606 -22.67 9.65 41.04
C TRP A 606 -23.24 8.21 41.05
N LYS A 607 -24.55 8.07 41.02
CA LYS A 607 -25.23 6.75 40.90
C LYS A 607 -24.66 5.93 39.72
N TYR A 608 -24.30 6.60 38.66
CA TYR A 608 -23.58 6.07 37.51
C TYR A 608 -22.31 6.89 37.33
N PRO A 609 -21.16 6.42 37.80
CA PRO A 609 -19.92 7.16 37.70
C PRO A 609 -19.60 7.55 36.26
N VAL A 610 -19.15 8.78 36.05
CA VAL A 610 -18.74 9.33 34.77
C VAL A 610 -17.32 9.82 34.91
N ASP A 611 -16.44 9.35 34.06
CA ASP A 611 -15.09 9.88 33.92
C ASP A 611 -14.78 10.26 32.47
N GLY A 612 -13.70 11.00 32.26
CA GLY A 612 -13.31 11.38 30.92
C GLY A 612 -12.22 12.43 30.86
N ASN A 613 -11.99 12.89 29.63
CA ASN A 613 -11.06 13.95 29.36
C ASN A 613 -11.64 14.97 28.35
N VAL A 614 -11.26 16.21 28.48
CA VAL A 614 -11.49 17.27 27.50
C VAL A 614 -10.18 17.98 27.24
N GLY A 615 -9.87 18.22 25.97
CA GLY A 615 -8.61 18.84 25.63
C GLY A 615 -8.64 19.56 24.28
N VAL A 616 -7.57 20.28 24.04
CA VAL A 616 -7.34 20.98 22.78
C VAL A 616 -5.87 20.85 22.41
N ARG A 617 -5.63 20.59 21.14
CA ARG A 617 -4.30 20.58 20.53
C ARG A 617 -4.21 21.64 19.46
N TYR A 618 -3.19 22.49 19.53
CA TYR A 618 -2.84 23.44 18.49
C TYR A 618 -1.61 22.93 17.75
N VAL A 619 -1.65 22.99 16.42
CA VAL A 619 -0.54 22.56 15.58
C VAL A 619 -0.29 23.59 14.50
N LYS A 620 0.95 24.08 14.41
CA LYS A 620 1.45 24.85 13.27
C LYS A 620 2.39 23.98 12.44
N THR A 621 2.17 23.92 11.14
CA THR A 621 3.01 23.22 10.17
C THR A 621 3.59 24.24 9.20
N GLU A 622 4.89 24.19 9.01
CA GLU A 622 5.65 24.98 8.03
C GLU A 622 6.33 23.97 7.09
N MET A 623 6.13 24.12 5.80
CA MET A 623 6.66 23.21 4.78
C MET A 623 7.40 24.00 3.73
N GLU A 624 8.54 23.49 3.31
CA GLU A 624 9.35 23.96 2.19
C GLU A 624 9.47 22.81 1.20
N ALA A 625 9.15 23.04 -0.07
CA ALA A 625 9.30 22.09 -1.16
C ALA A 625 10.15 22.70 -2.28
N ARG A 626 11.09 21.93 -2.79
CA ARG A 626 11.80 22.27 -4.03
C ARG A 626 10.95 21.82 -5.21
N GLY A 627 10.81 22.67 -6.21
CA GLY A 627 10.00 22.40 -7.39
C GLY A 627 10.71 22.79 -8.66
N PHE A 628 10.08 22.50 -9.79
CA PHE A 628 10.57 22.78 -11.10
C PHE A 628 9.39 22.97 -12.05
N THR A 629 9.38 24.10 -12.78
CA THR A 629 8.36 24.35 -13.80
C THR A 629 9.02 24.42 -15.17
N ASN A 630 8.43 23.71 -16.12
CA ASN A 630 8.91 23.62 -17.50
C ASN A 630 7.83 24.06 -18.47
N PHE A 631 8.21 24.92 -19.43
CA PHE A 631 7.38 25.30 -20.55
C PHE A 631 8.24 25.36 -21.81
N THR A 632 7.77 24.71 -22.89
CA THR A 632 8.36 24.78 -24.22
C THR A 632 7.32 25.31 -25.19
N PRO A 633 7.55 26.43 -25.85
CA PRO A 633 6.62 26.96 -26.84
C PRO A 633 6.37 25.94 -27.96
N PRO A 634 5.15 25.81 -28.48
CA PRO A 634 4.88 24.95 -29.62
C PRO A 634 5.56 25.49 -30.89
N THR A 635 6.01 24.60 -31.76
CA THR A 635 6.45 24.97 -33.10
C THR A 635 5.23 25.12 -34.00
N VAL A 636 4.90 26.33 -34.38
CA VAL A 636 3.81 26.63 -35.31
C VAL A 636 4.36 26.90 -36.71
N THR A 637 3.91 26.07 -37.67
CA THR A 637 4.33 26.27 -39.09
C THR A 637 3.26 27.02 -39.84
N ILE A 638 3.55 28.26 -40.18
CA ILE A 638 2.71 29.11 -41.05
C ILE A 638 3.39 29.21 -42.39
N PRO A 639 2.72 28.85 -43.51
CA PRO A 639 3.30 28.98 -44.85
C PRO A 639 3.71 30.45 -45.14
N PRO A 640 4.85 30.66 -45.78
CA PRO A 640 5.31 31.99 -46.10
C PRO A 640 4.29 32.77 -46.94
N GLY A 641 3.96 34.01 -46.52
CA GLY A 641 3.05 34.91 -47.22
C GLY A 641 1.54 34.69 -46.87
N ASN A 642 1.23 33.81 -45.96
CA ASN A 642 -0.15 33.66 -45.47
C ASN A 642 -0.49 34.78 -44.49
N THR A 643 -1.72 35.36 -44.63
CA THR A 643 -2.33 36.22 -43.63
C THR A 643 -2.86 35.37 -42.48
N VAL A 644 -2.54 35.74 -41.24
CA VAL A 644 -3.01 35.03 -40.06
C VAL A 644 -4.27 35.69 -39.49
N THR A 645 -5.33 34.92 -39.26
CA THR A 645 -6.55 35.36 -38.63
C THR A 645 -6.95 34.41 -37.51
N GLY A 646 -7.78 34.88 -36.56
CA GLY A 646 -8.21 34.11 -35.41
C GLY A 646 -7.85 34.73 -34.06
N PRO A 647 -7.96 34.04 -32.95
CA PRO A 647 -7.60 34.54 -31.63
C PRO A 647 -6.11 34.91 -31.54
N ALA A 648 -5.81 35.97 -30.76
CA ALA A 648 -4.44 36.35 -30.49
C ALA A 648 -3.70 35.25 -29.70
N VAL A 649 -2.50 34.89 -30.16
CA VAL A 649 -1.66 33.89 -29.48
C VAL A 649 -0.60 34.64 -28.67
N PRO A 650 -0.59 34.52 -27.34
CA PRO A 650 0.44 35.14 -26.51
C PRO A 650 1.79 34.46 -26.79
N THR A 651 2.81 35.25 -26.93
CA THR A 651 4.19 34.78 -27.05
C THR A 651 4.75 34.58 -25.65
N ILE A 652 4.88 33.34 -25.21
CA ILE A 652 5.46 32.98 -23.92
C ILE A 652 6.86 32.43 -24.18
N PRO A 653 7.93 32.99 -23.56
CA PRO A 653 9.27 32.48 -23.75
C PRO A 653 9.41 31.09 -23.13
N ALA A 654 10.25 30.24 -23.77
CA ALA A 654 10.63 28.97 -23.16
C ALA A 654 11.31 29.20 -21.80
N PHE A 655 10.92 28.44 -20.81
CA PHE A 655 11.62 28.49 -19.53
C PHE A 655 11.66 27.09 -18.89
N SER A 656 12.67 26.93 -18.06
CA SER A 656 12.92 25.71 -17.29
C SER A 656 13.62 26.19 -16.02
N ALA A 657 12.88 26.23 -14.92
CA ALA A 657 13.34 26.92 -13.72
C ALA A 657 13.06 26.16 -12.43
N ASP A 658 14.09 26.09 -11.58
CA ASP A 658 13.92 25.69 -10.18
C ASP A 658 13.04 26.71 -9.45
N GLN A 659 12.14 26.19 -8.63
CA GLN A 659 11.27 27.00 -7.78
C GLN A 659 11.30 26.49 -6.35
N ALA A 660 11.23 27.41 -5.40
CA ALA A 660 11.06 27.09 -3.99
C ALA A 660 9.62 27.44 -3.57
N TYR A 661 8.94 26.50 -3.00
CA TYR A 661 7.60 26.69 -2.46
C TYR A 661 7.65 26.67 -0.93
N ALA A 662 6.97 27.62 -0.30
CA ALA A 662 6.75 27.66 1.13
C ALA A 662 5.25 27.66 1.43
N ASN A 663 4.81 26.79 2.33
CA ASN A 663 3.43 26.71 2.77
C ASN A 663 3.39 26.67 4.30
N SER A 664 2.44 27.37 4.90
CA SER A 664 2.26 27.38 6.35
C SER A 664 0.77 27.39 6.69
N TYR A 665 0.39 26.53 7.63
CA TYR A 665 -0.97 26.47 8.13
C TYR A 665 -0.99 26.06 9.60
N HIS A 666 -2.14 26.32 10.23
CA HIS A 666 -2.38 25.90 11.62
C HIS A 666 -3.74 25.22 11.77
N ASN A 667 -3.83 24.33 12.75
CA ASN A 667 -5.03 23.60 13.06
C ASN A 667 -5.28 23.60 14.58
N VAL A 668 -6.54 23.79 14.96
CA VAL A 668 -7.03 23.63 16.33
C VAL A 668 -7.87 22.36 16.37
N LEU A 669 -7.50 21.42 17.23
CA LEU A 669 -8.03 20.07 17.30
C LEU A 669 -8.59 19.83 18.72
N PRO A 670 -9.86 20.22 19.00
CA PRO A 670 -10.53 19.91 20.26
C PRO A 670 -10.89 18.41 20.32
N SER A 671 -10.93 17.85 21.53
CA SER A 671 -11.34 16.48 21.83
C SER A 671 -12.09 16.39 23.14
N LEU A 672 -13.07 15.49 23.18
CA LEU A 672 -13.84 15.12 24.38
C LEU A 672 -14.03 13.61 24.36
N ASN A 673 -13.65 12.95 25.45
CA ASN A 673 -13.93 11.54 25.69
C ASN A 673 -14.64 11.44 27.04
N LEU A 674 -15.77 10.73 27.06
CA LEU A 674 -16.59 10.45 28.25
C LEU A 674 -16.79 8.96 28.37
N ARG A 675 -16.71 8.44 29.60
CA ARG A 675 -17.04 7.07 29.95
C ARG A 675 -18.04 7.07 31.12
N LEU A 676 -19.21 6.51 30.88
CA LEU A 676 -20.26 6.25 31.86
C LEU A 676 -20.17 4.79 32.28
N LYS A 677 -20.01 4.52 33.57
CA LYS A 677 -20.04 3.18 34.17
C LYS A 677 -21.43 2.94 34.69
N ALA A 678 -22.27 2.24 33.92
CA ALA A 678 -23.63 1.89 34.31
C ALA A 678 -23.64 0.75 35.34
N ARG A 679 -22.63 -0.15 35.27
CA ARG A 679 -22.33 -1.23 36.23
C ARG A 679 -20.81 -1.50 36.12
N ASP A 680 -20.28 -2.31 37.02
CA ASP A 680 -18.84 -2.69 37.00
C ASP A 680 -18.43 -3.40 35.69
N ASP A 681 -19.39 -4.08 35.07
CA ASP A 681 -19.22 -4.85 33.84
C ASP A 681 -19.81 -4.17 32.59
N LEU A 682 -20.53 -3.03 32.74
CA LEU A 682 -21.20 -2.34 31.64
C LEU A 682 -20.84 -0.85 31.60
N GLN A 683 -20.24 -0.43 30.53
CA GLN A 683 -19.91 0.99 30.31
C GLN A 683 -20.34 1.48 28.92
N PHE A 684 -20.59 2.78 28.84
CA PHE A 684 -20.86 3.50 27.62
C PHE A 684 -19.78 4.55 27.42
N ARG A 685 -19.36 4.77 26.16
CA ARG A 685 -18.43 5.84 25.85
C ARG A 685 -19.04 6.75 24.81
N PHE A 686 -18.72 8.02 24.96
CA PHE A 686 -18.95 9.06 23.95
C PHE A 686 -17.62 9.74 23.68
N ALA A 687 -17.22 9.81 22.39
CA ALA A 687 -16.05 10.54 21.98
C ALA A 687 -16.39 11.48 20.82
N MET A 688 -15.86 12.70 20.92
CA MET A 688 -15.96 13.70 19.85
C MET A 688 -14.61 14.38 19.68
N SER A 689 -14.14 14.47 18.42
CA SER A 689 -12.90 15.17 18.13
C SER A 689 -12.89 15.82 16.75
N LYS A 690 -11.99 16.79 16.61
CA LYS A 690 -11.53 17.26 15.31
C LYS A 690 -10.15 16.68 15.05
N ALA A 691 -9.98 15.99 13.93
CA ALA A 691 -8.72 15.39 13.49
C ALA A 691 -8.24 16.01 12.18
N MET A 692 -6.98 15.83 11.86
CA MET A 692 -6.39 16.23 10.59
C MET A 692 -5.48 15.14 10.03
N SER A 693 -5.31 15.13 8.72
CA SER A 693 -4.27 14.34 8.03
C SER A 693 -3.56 15.23 7.02
N ARG A 694 -2.24 15.32 7.13
CA ARG A 694 -1.42 16.08 6.18
C ARG A 694 -1.37 15.38 4.83
N PRO A 695 -1.21 16.11 3.71
CA PRO A 695 -0.94 15.52 2.40
C PRO A 695 0.30 14.64 2.46
N ASP A 696 0.33 13.55 1.72
CA ASP A 696 1.55 12.75 1.55
C ASP A 696 2.63 13.58 0.84
N PHE A 697 3.90 13.27 1.09
CA PHE A 697 5.02 14.00 0.48
C PHE A 697 5.01 13.89 -1.05
N LYS A 698 4.55 12.76 -1.60
CA LYS A 698 4.37 12.59 -3.05
C LYS A 698 3.37 13.59 -3.65
N ASP A 699 2.29 13.92 -2.92
CA ASP A 699 1.26 14.84 -3.37
C ASP A 699 1.70 16.32 -3.31
N LEU A 700 2.81 16.59 -2.63
CA LEU A 700 3.39 17.92 -2.42
C LEU A 700 4.56 18.23 -3.37
N GLN A 701 4.85 17.37 -4.34
CA GLN A 701 5.93 17.59 -5.31
C GLN A 701 5.68 18.86 -6.13
N GLY A 702 6.62 19.77 -6.17
CA GLY A 702 6.50 21.08 -6.83
C GLY A 702 6.85 21.06 -8.33
N TYR A 703 6.59 19.94 -9.05
CA TYR A 703 6.86 19.82 -10.47
C TYR A 703 5.62 20.09 -11.31
N ALA A 704 5.74 20.96 -12.33
CA ALA A 704 4.69 21.22 -13.32
C ALA A 704 5.27 21.34 -14.74
N THR A 705 4.57 20.74 -15.70
CA THR A 705 4.79 20.94 -17.13
C THR A 705 3.63 21.76 -17.68
N LEU A 706 3.95 22.85 -18.39
CA LEU A 706 2.98 23.73 -19.02
C LEU A 706 3.01 23.54 -20.52
N THR A 707 1.84 23.65 -21.16
CA THR A 707 1.66 23.42 -22.59
C THR A 707 0.77 24.50 -23.17
N GLN A 708 1.20 25.05 -24.29
CA GLN A 708 0.38 25.91 -25.15
C GLN A 708 0.02 25.09 -26.40
N ASP A 709 -1.24 24.78 -26.59
CA ASP A 709 -1.74 24.06 -27.77
C ASP A 709 -2.43 25.03 -28.72
N ILE A 710 -1.96 25.08 -29.97
CA ILE A 710 -2.45 25.97 -31.02
C ILE A 710 -2.92 25.10 -32.17
N LYS A 711 -4.21 25.12 -32.46
CA LYS A 711 -4.78 24.50 -33.64
C LYS A 711 -4.95 25.53 -34.74
N LEU A 712 -4.51 25.20 -35.93
CA LEU A 712 -4.61 26.09 -37.09
C LEU A 712 -4.97 25.30 -38.36
N THR A 713 -5.64 25.97 -39.26
CA THR A 713 -5.96 25.49 -40.61
C THR A 713 -5.30 26.40 -41.65
N ASN A 714 -4.51 25.80 -42.53
CA ASN A 714 -3.87 26.48 -43.64
C ASN A 714 -4.67 26.36 -44.94
N PHE A 715 -5.08 27.48 -45.48
CA PHE A 715 -5.72 27.57 -46.80
C PHE A 715 -4.68 28.04 -47.82
N ILE A 716 -4.10 27.09 -48.54
CA ILE A 716 -2.97 27.31 -49.42
C ILE A 716 -3.32 28.18 -50.63
N PRO A 717 -4.44 27.94 -51.35
CA PRO A 717 -4.80 28.80 -52.48
C PRO A 717 -5.04 30.24 -52.07
N GLU A 718 -5.71 30.47 -50.94
CA GLU A 718 -6.10 31.77 -50.41
C GLU A 718 -4.97 32.48 -49.64
N ARG A 719 -3.82 31.87 -49.46
CA ARG A 719 -2.73 32.36 -48.64
C ARG A 719 -3.16 32.84 -47.25
N ARG A 720 -3.99 32.01 -46.59
CA ARG A 720 -4.61 32.36 -45.29
C ARG A 720 -4.34 31.21 -44.30
N THR A 721 -3.97 31.56 -43.10
CA THR A 721 -3.89 30.67 -41.95
C THR A 721 -4.94 31.12 -40.94
N VAL A 722 -5.81 30.26 -40.50
CA VAL A 722 -6.78 30.51 -39.41
C VAL A 722 -6.27 29.80 -38.17
N ILE A 723 -6.15 30.55 -37.09
CA ILE A 723 -5.97 29.99 -35.78
C ILE A 723 -7.35 29.60 -35.26
N ASP A 724 -7.63 28.32 -35.24
CA ASP A 724 -8.93 27.74 -34.86
C ASP A 724 -9.15 27.81 -33.34
N SER A 725 -8.12 27.50 -32.56
CA SER A 725 -8.17 27.58 -31.12
C SER A 725 -6.74 27.65 -30.49
N MET A 726 -6.68 28.20 -29.29
CA MET A 726 -5.49 28.24 -28.46
C MET A 726 -5.89 27.88 -27.03
N THR A 727 -5.16 26.96 -26.41
CA THR A 727 -5.36 26.59 -25.01
C THR A 727 -4.06 26.60 -24.24
N LEU A 728 -4.12 27.05 -22.99
CA LEU A 728 -3.01 27.07 -22.04
C LEU A 728 -3.33 26.06 -20.92
N THR A 729 -2.61 24.97 -20.90
CA THR A 729 -2.85 23.85 -19.98
C THR A 729 -1.56 23.41 -19.31
N GLY A 730 -1.67 22.54 -18.30
CA GLY A 730 -0.51 21.96 -17.66
C GLY A 730 -0.85 20.72 -16.83
N GLU A 731 0.20 20.02 -16.46
CA GLU A 731 0.12 18.88 -15.55
C GLU A 731 1.11 19.06 -14.40
N GLY A 732 0.61 18.98 -13.16
CA GLY A 732 1.38 19.00 -11.93
C GLY A 732 1.53 17.60 -11.36
N LYS A 733 2.76 17.17 -11.06
CA LYS A 733 3.01 15.89 -10.34
C LYS A 733 2.42 15.93 -8.93
N GLY A 734 2.41 17.10 -8.30
CA GLY A 734 1.82 17.39 -7.00
C GLY A 734 1.46 18.87 -6.87
N ASN A 735 1.11 19.28 -5.65
CA ASN A 735 0.79 20.67 -5.34
C ASN A 735 1.33 21.04 -3.94
N PRO A 736 2.42 21.82 -3.86
CA PRO A 736 3.02 22.22 -2.59
C PRO A 736 2.11 23.08 -1.69
N LEU A 737 1.05 23.66 -2.26
CA LEU A 737 0.11 24.52 -1.54
C LEU A 737 -1.05 23.75 -0.89
N LEU A 738 -1.07 22.43 -0.97
CA LEU A 738 -2.08 21.62 -0.30
C LEU A 738 -2.13 21.86 1.20
N ARG A 739 -3.36 21.85 1.71
CA ARG A 739 -3.68 21.89 3.14
C ARG A 739 -4.08 20.52 3.65
N PRO A 740 -4.05 20.29 4.98
CA PRO A 740 -4.53 19.03 5.54
C PRO A 740 -6.02 18.80 5.25
N THR A 741 -6.36 17.55 4.95
CA THR A 741 -7.73 17.07 5.12
C THR A 741 -8.07 17.13 6.61
N THR A 742 -9.24 17.64 6.97
CA THR A 742 -9.74 17.69 8.35
C THR A 742 -10.99 16.83 8.49
N ALA A 743 -11.24 16.31 9.69
CA ALA A 743 -12.44 15.56 10.00
C ALA A 743 -13.03 15.97 11.34
N THR A 744 -14.37 16.08 11.41
CA THR A 744 -15.11 16.06 12.66
C THR A 744 -15.61 14.63 12.87
N GLN A 745 -15.31 14.07 14.04
CA GLN A 745 -15.59 12.67 14.37
C GLN A 745 -16.45 12.59 15.62
N VAL A 746 -17.41 11.67 15.60
CA VAL A 746 -18.27 11.36 16.74
C VAL A 746 -18.39 9.85 16.84
N ASP A 747 -18.18 9.31 18.03
CA ASP A 747 -18.28 7.91 18.36
C ASP A 747 -19.15 7.72 19.59
N LEU A 748 -19.98 6.66 19.58
CA LEU A 748 -20.76 6.19 20.71
C LEU A 748 -20.55 4.68 20.85
N THR A 749 -20.12 4.21 22.03
CA THR A 749 -19.92 2.78 22.27
C THR A 749 -20.72 2.28 23.47
N ALA A 750 -21.14 1.02 23.40
CA ALA A 750 -21.65 0.25 24.50
C ALA A 750 -20.77 -0.99 24.68
N GLU A 751 -20.25 -1.21 25.87
CA GLU A 751 -19.24 -2.23 26.17
C GLU A 751 -19.65 -3.01 27.40
N TRP A 752 -19.98 -4.31 27.24
CA TRP A 752 -20.36 -5.21 28.31
C TRP A 752 -19.34 -6.32 28.49
N TYR A 753 -18.66 -6.33 29.63
CA TYR A 753 -17.58 -7.23 30.04
C TYR A 753 -18.06 -8.24 31.08
N PHE A 754 -18.80 -9.24 30.63
CA PHE A 754 -19.50 -10.18 31.51
C PHE A 754 -18.67 -11.37 32.02
N GLY A 755 -17.36 -11.39 31.69
CA GLY A 755 -16.45 -12.43 32.18
C GLY A 755 -15.00 -12.21 31.70
N ARG A 756 -14.10 -13.06 32.18
CA ARG A 756 -12.73 -13.11 31.73
C ARG A 756 -12.69 -13.46 30.24
N ALA A 757 -11.99 -12.63 29.45
CA ALA A 757 -11.97 -12.77 28.00
C ALA A 757 -13.37 -12.92 27.36
N SER A 758 -14.40 -12.32 28.00
CA SER A 758 -15.80 -12.41 27.56
C SER A 758 -16.45 -11.04 27.53
N SER A 759 -16.84 -10.57 26.34
CA SER A 759 -17.41 -9.24 26.13
C SER A 759 -18.28 -9.14 24.89
N VAL A 760 -19.21 -8.18 24.92
CA VAL A 760 -19.89 -7.64 23.73
C VAL A 760 -19.61 -6.15 23.66
N THR A 761 -19.20 -5.68 22.51
CA THR A 761 -19.01 -4.25 22.25
C THR A 761 -19.72 -3.84 20.96
N VAL A 762 -20.42 -2.72 21.02
CA VAL A 762 -21.08 -2.09 19.87
C VAL A 762 -20.60 -0.65 19.77
N ALA A 763 -20.15 -0.23 18.62
CA ALA A 763 -19.71 1.14 18.35
C ALA A 763 -20.46 1.71 17.15
N LEU A 764 -20.99 2.92 17.30
CA LEU A 764 -21.53 3.75 16.23
C LEU A 764 -20.53 4.88 15.97
N PHE A 765 -20.23 5.16 14.72
CA PHE A 765 -19.32 6.24 14.38
C PHE A 765 -19.78 7.05 13.18
N ASN A 766 -19.41 8.34 13.20
CA ASN A 766 -19.58 9.25 12.06
C ASN A 766 -18.34 10.12 11.91
N LYS A 767 -17.78 10.14 10.71
CA LYS A 767 -16.63 10.99 10.33
C LYS A 767 -17.03 11.85 9.15
N ARG A 768 -16.98 13.18 9.31
CA ARG A 768 -17.24 14.16 8.24
C ARG A 768 -15.92 14.80 7.85
N LEU A 769 -15.48 14.52 6.63
CA LEU A 769 -14.22 15.00 6.07
C LEU A 769 -14.44 16.29 5.30
N LYS A 770 -13.49 17.21 5.42
CA LYS A 770 -13.42 18.48 4.68
C LYS A 770 -12.04 18.60 4.05
N ASP A 771 -11.98 19.24 2.88
CA ASP A 771 -10.73 19.49 2.15
C ASP A 771 -10.01 18.18 1.76
N VAL A 772 -10.81 17.17 1.35
CA VAL A 772 -10.28 15.91 0.81
C VAL A 772 -9.51 16.21 -0.46
N ILE A 773 -8.31 15.64 -0.57
CA ILE A 773 -7.44 15.83 -1.73
C ILE A 773 -7.97 14.96 -2.86
N VAL A 774 -8.20 15.59 -4.01
CA VAL A 774 -8.67 14.98 -5.25
C VAL A 774 -7.93 15.60 -6.43
N GLN A 775 -7.86 14.89 -7.55
CA GLN A 775 -7.33 15.45 -8.79
C GLN A 775 -8.34 16.43 -9.40
N GLN A 776 -7.93 17.69 -9.52
CA GLN A 776 -8.71 18.76 -10.18
C GLN A 776 -7.77 19.74 -10.86
N SER A 777 -8.32 20.77 -11.50
CA SER A 777 -7.53 21.86 -12.06
C SER A 777 -7.38 23.01 -11.07
N TYR A 778 -6.24 23.69 -11.19
CA TYR A 778 -5.95 24.96 -10.55
C TYR A 778 -5.28 25.92 -11.53
N ASP A 779 -5.39 27.22 -11.27
CA ASP A 779 -4.81 28.25 -12.13
C ASP A 779 -3.32 28.45 -11.81
N TYR A 780 -2.52 28.52 -12.85
CA TYR A 780 -1.10 28.83 -12.77
C TYR A 780 -0.76 29.98 -13.73
N GLN A 781 -0.24 31.09 -13.20
CA GLN A 781 -0.06 32.32 -13.97
C GLN A 781 1.40 32.57 -14.35
N ILE A 782 1.64 32.87 -15.63
CA ILE A 782 2.95 33.18 -16.17
C ILE A 782 2.86 34.42 -17.05
N PRO A 783 3.81 35.37 -16.95
CA PRO A 783 3.84 36.54 -17.85
C PRO A 783 4.28 36.11 -19.26
N ASP A 784 3.64 36.68 -20.26
CA ASP A 784 4.10 36.69 -21.65
C ASP A 784 5.23 37.71 -21.86
N VAL A 785 5.75 37.83 -23.12
CA VAL A 785 6.83 38.78 -23.45
C VAL A 785 6.45 40.26 -23.24
N ASN A 786 5.16 40.57 -23.13
CA ASN A 786 4.64 41.91 -22.86
C ASN A 786 4.36 42.15 -21.36
N GLY A 787 4.62 41.17 -20.50
CA GLY A 787 4.32 41.22 -19.08
C GLY A 787 2.86 40.95 -18.72
N THR A 788 2.02 40.54 -19.69
CA THR A 788 0.63 40.20 -19.44
C THR A 788 0.57 38.79 -18.86
N MET A 789 -0.09 38.64 -17.68
CA MET A 789 -0.24 37.35 -17.02
C MET A 789 -1.18 36.43 -17.81
N GLN A 790 -0.63 35.35 -18.29
CA GLN A 790 -1.36 34.27 -18.98
C GLN A 790 -1.72 33.18 -17.99
N ASN A 791 -2.98 32.75 -18.03
CA ASN A 791 -3.52 31.76 -17.10
C ASN A 791 -3.50 30.35 -17.69
N PHE A 792 -2.68 29.47 -17.11
CA PHE A 792 -2.64 28.05 -17.43
C PHE A 792 -3.55 27.26 -16.50
N THR A 793 -4.40 26.43 -17.06
CA THR A 793 -5.22 25.48 -16.29
C THR A 793 -4.40 24.21 -16.05
N VAL A 794 -3.85 24.06 -14.85
CA VAL A 794 -2.99 22.93 -14.49
C VAL A 794 -3.80 21.86 -13.78
N THR A 795 -3.71 20.61 -14.25
CA THR A 795 -4.30 19.45 -13.59
C THR A 795 -3.37 18.91 -12.52
N GLY A 796 -3.87 18.70 -11.31
CA GLY A 796 -3.08 18.18 -10.19
C GLY A 796 -3.92 18.00 -8.92
N PRO A 797 -3.31 17.58 -7.82
CA PRO A 797 -4.02 17.39 -6.55
C PRO A 797 -4.43 18.74 -5.93
N VAL A 798 -5.68 18.84 -5.49
CA VAL A 798 -6.23 20.00 -4.78
C VAL A 798 -7.09 19.58 -3.58
N ASN A 799 -7.30 20.45 -2.62
CA ASN A 799 -8.28 20.29 -1.55
C ASN A 799 -9.71 20.53 -2.07
N GLY A 800 -10.21 19.62 -2.90
CA GLY A 800 -11.35 19.81 -3.81
C GLY A 800 -12.64 19.10 -3.43
N ALA A 801 -12.71 18.38 -2.30
CA ALA A 801 -13.89 17.58 -1.97
C ALA A 801 -14.22 17.56 -0.48
N ARG A 802 -15.44 17.10 -0.18
CA ARG A 802 -15.87 16.69 1.15
C ARG A 802 -16.22 15.20 1.13
N GLY A 803 -16.02 14.53 2.28
CA GLY A 803 -16.31 13.11 2.44
C GLY A 803 -17.09 12.80 3.70
N ARG A 804 -17.71 11.62 3.74
CA ARG A 804 -18.38 11.09 4.92
C ARG A 804 -18.10 9.60 5.05
N ALA A 805 -17.86 9.12 6.27
CA ALA A 805 -17.87 7.72 6.61
C ALA A 805 -18.71 7.52 7.89
N THR A 806 -19.76 6.71 7.82
CA THR A 806 -20.67 6.42 8.93
C THR A 806 -20.84 4.93 9.03
N GLY A 807 -20.85 4.39 10.24
CA GLY A 807 -20.96 2.94 10.36
C GLY A 807 -21.20 2.43 11.75
N VAL A 808 -21.23 1.10 11.84
CA VAL A 808 -21.38 0.34 13.07
C VAL A 808 -20.32 -0.75 13.13
N GLU A 809 -19.76 -0.95 14.30
CA GLU A 809 -18.86 -2.06 14.64
C GLU A 809 -19.50 -2.88 15.76
N ILE A 810 -19.49 -4.20 15.64
CA ILE A 810 -19.94 -5.14 16.66
C ILE A 810 -18.82 -6.13 16.89
N ALA A 811 -18.43 -6.34 18.14
CA ALA A 811 -17.50 -7.38 18.53
C ALA A 811 -18.06 -8.19 19.70
N TYR A 812 -17.99 -9.50 19.57
CA TYR A 812 -18.36 -10.48 20.58
C TYR A 812 -17.22 -11.47 20.77
N GLN A 813 -16.91 -11.75 22.02
CA GLN A 813 -15.98 -12.80 22.39
C GLN A 813 -16.42 -13.46 23.69
N GLN A 814 -16.26 -14.79 23.76
CA GLN A 814 -16.58 -15.56 24.97
C GLN A 814 -15.85 -16.91 25.00
N TYR A 815 -15.36 -17.30 26.17
CA TYR A 815 -15.03 -18.69 26.49
C TYR A 815 -16.17 -19.34 27.27
N PHE A 816 -16.49 -20.58 26.92
CA PHE A 816 -17.65 -21.33 27.49
C PHE A 816 -17.21 -22.17 28.69
N ASP A 817 -16.67 -21.54 29.72
CA ASP A 817 -16.13 -22.17 30.93
C ASP A 817 -17.11 -23.10 31.66
N LYS A 818 -18.40 -22.90 31.46
CA LYS A 818 -19.47 -23.69 32.10
C LYS A 818 -19.76 -25.00 31.36
N LEU A 819 -19.17 -25.24 30.19
CA LEU A 819 -19.35 -26.52 29.50
C LEU A 819 -18.56 -27.63 30.19
N PRO A 820 -19.06 -28.88 30.13
CA PRO A 820 -18.44 -30.00 30.85
C PRO A 820 -17.18 -30.49 30.19
N GLY A 821 -16.24 -30.97 31.00
CA GLY A 821 -15.06 -31.69 30.55
C GLY A 821 -14.17 -30.88 29.61
N ALA A 822 -13.77 -31.44 28.51
CA ALA A 822 -12.90 -30.81 27.50
C ALA A 822 -13.57 -29.60 26.83
N LEU A 823 -14.87 -29.57 26.72
CA LEU A 823 -15.64 -28.52 26.06
C LEU A 823 -15.53 -27.15 26.76
N SER A 824 -15.15 -27.11 28.06
CA SER A 824 -14.94 -25.84 28.78
C SER A 824 -13.75 -25.01 28.26
N GLY A 825 -12.93 -25.56 27.39
CA GLY A 825 -11.86 -24.83 26.68
C GLY A 825 -12.33 -24.13 25.40
N LEU A 826 -13.58 -24.40 24.96
CA LEU A 826 -14.10 -23.77 23.73
C LEU A 826 -14.39 -22.28 23.94
N GLY A 827 -14.15 -21.51 22.91
CA GLY A 827 -14.47 -20.11 22.83
C GLY A 827 -14.85 -19.68 21.42
N VAL A 828 -15.43 -18.51 21.31
CA VAL A 828 -15.78 -17.88 20.04
C VAL A 828 -15.41 -16.39 20.05
N GLN A 829 -14.95 -15.90 18.92
CA GLN A 829 -14.73 -14.48 18.68
C GLN A 829 -15.35 -14.10 17.34
N VAL A 830 -16.19 -13.07 17.34
CA VAL A 830 -16.87 -12.56 16.15
C VAL A 830 -16.72 -11.05 16.13
N ASN A 831 -16.37 -10.50 15.00
CA ASN A 831 -16.51 -9.07 14.77
C ASN A 831 -17.17 -8.81 13.41
N TYR A 832 -17.94 -7.72 13.34
CA TYR A 832 -18.61 -7.26 12.14
C TYR A 832 -18.49 -5.75 12.06
N THR A 833 -18.23 -5.24 10.87
CA THR A 833 -18.15 -3.80 10.57
C THR A 833 -18.97 -3.49 9.33
N PHE A 834 -19.84 -2.51 9.45
CA PHE A 834 -20.56 -1.88 8.35
C PHE A 834 -20.10 -0.43 8.23
N VAL A 835 -19.76 0.01 7.01
CA VAL A 835 -19.39 1.39 6.72
C VAL A 835 -20.10 1.87 5.45
N ASP A 836 -20.83 2.96 5.57
CA ASP A 836 -21.35 3.71 4.43
C ASP A 836 -20.52 4.96 4.20
N SER A 837 -20.13 5.23 2.95
CA SER A 837 -19.26 6.35 2.62
C SER A 837 -19.68 7.07 1.35
N SER A 838 -19.33 8.34 1.27
CA SER A 838 -19.48 9.15 0.07
C SER A 838 -18.40 10.21 -0.04
N THR A 839 -18.04 10.55 -1.28
CA THR A 839 -17.19 11.71 -1.61
C THR A 839 -17.95 12.61 -2.56
N LYS A 840 -17.92 13.92 -2.30
CA LYS A 840 -18.55 14.92 -3.17
C LYS A 840 -17.56 16.03 -3.46
N PRO A 841 -17.16 16.24 -4.71
CA PRO A 841 -16.35 17.39 -5.11
C PRO A 841 -17.04 18.71 -4.75
N TYR A 842 -16.27 19.75 -4.46
CA TYR A 842 -16.80 21.11 -4.29
C TYR A 842 -17.33 21.66 -5.60
N ASN A 843 -16.58 21.41 -6.68
CA ASN A 843 -16.98 21.72 -8.04
C ASN A 843 -17.17 20.39 -8.79
N SER A 844 -18.35 20.17 -9.34
CA SER A 844 -18.60 18.98 -10.16
C SER A 844 -17.83 19.12 -11.47
N THR A 845 -17.04 18.12 -11.79
CA THR A 845 -16.31 17.99 -13.06
C THR A 845 -16.97 16.95 -13.97
N PHE A 846 -18.10 16.39 -13.54
CA PHE A 846 -18.75 15.34 -14.27
C PHE A 846 -19.21 15.82 -15.65
N SER A 847 -18.81 15.06 -16.67
CA SER A 847 -19.33 15.12 -18.02
C SER A 847 -19.85 13.74 -18.43
N ALA A 848 -20.98 13.71 -19.12
CA ALA A 848 -21.52 12.44 -19.64
C ALA A 848 -20.62 11.85 -20.73
N TYR A 849 -19.81 12.69 -21.38
CA TYR A 849 -18.84 12.30 -22.40
C TYR A 849 -17.45 12.79 -22.03
N CYS A 850 -16.45 11.98 -22.30
CA CYS A 850 -15.05 12.27 -22.07
C CYS A 850 -14.31 12.73 -23.34
N SER A 851 -15.03 13.00 -24.39
CA SER A 851 -14.52 13.51 -25.66
C SER A 851 -14.09 14.98 -25.57
N GLY A 852 -13.07 15.31 -26.30
CA GLY A 852 -12.47 16.65 -26.30
C GLY A 852 -11.06 16.63 -25.72
N GLY A 853 -10.05 16.48 -26.55
CA GLY A 853 -8.64 16.23 -26.25
C GLY A 853 -7.91 17.23 -25.36
N ASN A 854 -8.60 17.86 -24.42
CA ASN A 854 -8.07 18.84 -23.50
C ASN A 854 -7.92 18.20 -22.11
N THR A 855 -6.72 18.24 -21.55
CA THR A 855 -6.41 17.74 -20.21
C THR A 855 -7.32 18.31 -19.11
N ALA A 856 -7.81 19.54 -19.27
CA ALA A 856 -8.77 20.15 -18.35
C ALA A 856 -10.17 19.51 -18.43
N SER A 857 -10.63 19.04 -19.59
CA SER A 857 -11.88 18.30 -19.75
C SER A 857 -11.79 16.84 -19.31
N ASN A 858 -10.59 16.31 -19.18
CA ASN A 858 -10.33 14.94 -18.74
C ASN A 858 -10.24 14.75 -17.21
N LEU A 859 -10.67 15.72 -16.41
CA LEU A 859 -10.80 15.56 -14.96
C LEU A 859 -11.75 14.41 -14.58
N ASN A 860 -12.71 14.08 -15.45
CA ASN A 860 -13.52 12.87 -15.32
C ASN A 860 -12.68 11.59 -15.21
N LEU A 861 -11.54 11.50 -15.91
CA LEU A 861 -10.67 10.31 -15.87
C LEU A 861 -10.24 9.95 -14.46
N ASN A 862 -10.04 10.94 -13.61
CA ASN A 862 -9.52 10.74 -12.25
C ASN A 862 -10.60 10.69 -11.16
N GLN A 863 -11.81 11.21 -11.42
CA GLN A 863 -12.86 11.31 -10.41
C GLN A 863 -14.03 10.39 -10.68
N ASN A 864 -14.57 10.42 -11.90
CA ASN A 864 -15.75 9.68 -12.30
C ASN A 864 -15.39 8.43 -13.11
N GLY A 865 -14.18 8.42 -13.73
CA GLY A 865 -13.82 7.44 -14.71
C GLY A 865 -14.51 7.65 -16.06
N CYS A 866 -13.94 7.04 -17.09
CA CYS A 866 -14.45 7.05 -18.46
C CYS A 866 -14.34 5.65 -19.04
N ASP A 867 -15.39 5.20 -19.71
CA ASP A 867 -15.39 3.93 -20.41
C ASP A 867 -14.69 4.03 -21.79
N THR A 868 -14.35 2.91 -22.39
CA THR A 868 -13.74 2.81 -23.73
C THR A 868 -14.64 3.35 -24.86
N ASN A 869 -15.93 3.57 -24.60
CA ASN A 869 -16.86 4.29 -25.48
C ASN A 869 -16.97 5.79 -25.16
N GLY A 870 -16.07 6.35 -24.37
CA GLY A 870 -16.05 7.76 -24.02
C GLY A 870 -17.17 8.21 -23.08
N ARG A 871 -17.85 7.32 -22.36
CA ARG A 871 -18.93 7.66 -21.41
C ARG A 871 -18.39 7.72 -19.98
N GLY A 872 -18.76 8.77 -19.24
CA GLY A 872 -18.46 8.92 -17.82
C GLY A 872 -19.40 8.12 -16.91
N PHE A 873 -18.92 7.65 -15.75
CA PHE A 873 -19.69 6.78 -14.83
C PHE A 873 -20.44 7.52 -13.71
N GLY A 874 -20.18 8.78 -13.45
CA GLY A 874 -20.81 9.55 -12.36
C GLY A 874 -20.08 9.40 -11.02
N ASP A 875 -20.80 9.63 -9.91
CA ASP A 875 -20.20 9.61 -8.56
C ASP A 875 -19.79 8.19 -8.14
N LEU A 876 -18.59 8.08 -7.57
CA LEU A 876 -18.01 6.84 -7.06
C LEU A 876 -17.78 6.93 -5.54
N PRO A 877 -17.79 5.79 -4.79
CA PRO A 877 -17.53 5.78 -3.35
C PRO A 877 -16.07 6.08 -3.02
N LEU A 878 -15.77 6.22 -1.73
CA LEU A 878 -14.38 6.28 -1.25
C LEU A 878 -13.62 5.01 -1.62
N GLN A 879 -12.37 5.19 -2.05
CA GLN A 879 -11.48 4.09 -2.42
C GLN A 879 -11.06 3.29 -1.19
N TYR A 880 -10.80 1.98 -1.38
CA TYR A 880 -10.33 1.01 -0.37
C TYR A 880 -11.30 0.78 0.80
N LEU A 881 -12.55 1.18 0.66
CA LEU A 881 -13.58 1.03 1.67
C LEU A 881 -14.54 -0.12 1.31
N SER A 882 -14.43 -1.24 2.03
CA SER A 882 -15.41 -2.32 1.98
C SER A 882 -16.61 -1.97 2.86
N ARG A 883 -17.82 -2.04 2.30
CA ARG A 883 -19.06 -1.71 3.01
C ARG A 883 -19.31 -2.65 4.19
N ASN A 884 -19.00 -3.92 4.01
CA ASN A 884 -19.16 -4.95 5.05
C ASN A 884 -17.84 -5.71 5.20
N SER A 885 -17.46 -6.00 6.46
CA SER A 885 -16.38 -6.93 6.78
C SER A 885 -16.70 -7.66 8.08
N TYR A 886 -16.28 -8.92 8.19
CA TYR A 886 -16.41 -9.68 9.42
C TYR A 886 -15.30 -10.71 9.59
N ASN A 887 -15.01 -11.04 10.84
CA ASN A 887 -14.17 -12.15 11.22
C ASN A 887 -14.93 -13.03 12.21
N VAL A 888 -14.87 -14.35 12.02
CA VAL A 888 -15.44 -15.35 12.91
C VAL A 888 -14.35 -16.34 13.27
N ALA A 889 -14.05 -16.50 14.55
CA ALA A 889 -13.08 -17.48 15.02
C ALA A 889 -13.66 -18.40 16.09
N ILE A 890 -13.38 -19.68 15.95
CA ILE A 890 -13.55 -20.69 16.98
C ILE A 890 -12.22 -20.85 17.69
N LEU A 891 -12.24 -20.80 19.00
CA LEU A 891 -11.09 -20.83 19.89
C LEU A 891 -11.15 -22.08 20.76
N TYR A 892 -10.02 -22.62 21.12
CA TYR A 892 -9.87 -23.63 22.14
C TYR A 892 -8.65 -23.34 22.98
N ASP A 893 -8.80 -23.29 24.30
CA ASP A 893 -7.68 -23.07 25.22
C ASP A 893 -7.95 -23.84 26.51
N LYS A 894 -7.33 -25.01 26.65
CA LYS A 894 -7.45 -25.83 27.84
C LYS A 894 -6.27 -26.76 28.04
N GLY A 895 -5.71 -26.72 29.25
CA GLY A 895 -4.54 -27.52 29.61
C GLY A 895 -3.34 -27.15 28.71
N PRO A 896 -2.64 -28.12 28.11
CA PRO A 896 -1.50 -27.83 27.22
C PRO A 896 -1.92 -27.43 25.78
N TRP A 897 -3.21 -27.48 25.46
CA TRP A 897 -3.70 -27.29 24.10
C TRP A 897 -4.28 -25.91 23.90
N SER A 898 -3.85 -25.24 22.82
CA SER A 898 -4.48 -24.01 22.32
C SER A 898 -4.68 -24.15 20.81
N ALA A 899 -5.88 -23.83 20.33
CA ALA A 899 -6.21 -23.93 18.92
C ALA A 899 -7.12 -22.77 18.49
N ARG A 900 -7.04 -22.40 17.22
CA ARG A 900 -7.89 -21.39 16.59
C ARG A 900 -8.19 -21.78 15.15
N ALA A 901 -9.45 -21.58 14.73
CA ALA A 901 -9.85 -21.58 13.32
C ALA A 901 -10.62 -20.28 13.05
N ALA A 902 -10.22 -19.51 12.06
CA ALA A 902 -10.76 -18.19 11.79
C ALA A 902 -11.08 -17.98 10.32
N TRP A 903 -12.30 -17.53 10.06
CA TRP A 903 -12.76 -17.05 8.78
C TRP A 903 -12.81 -15.54 8.76
N SER A 904 -12.08 -14.91 7.82
CA SER A 904 -12.10 -13.46 7.58
C SER A 904 -12.72 -13.19 6.22
N TRP A 905 -13.67 -12.24 6.17
CA TRP A 905 -14.33 -11.87 4.91
C TRP A 905 -14.55 -10.36 4.80
N ARG A 906 -14.47 -9.83 3.58
CA ARG A 906 -14.83 -8.46 3.24
C ARG A 906 -15.61 -8.40 1.92
N SER A 907 -16.55 -7.45 1.82
CA SER A 907 -17.26 -7.14 0.58
C SER A 907 -16.36 -6.39 -0.40
N LYS A 908 -16.80 -6.32 -1.64
CA LYS A 908 -16.13 -5.56 -2.70
C LYS A 908 -15.88 -4.10 -2.30
N ASN A 909 -14.83 -3.50 -2.86
CA ASN A 909 -14.50 -2.10 -2.71
C ASN A 909 -13.86 -1.53 -3.98
N LEU A 910 -14.01 -0.22 -4.17
CA LEU A 910 -13.30 0.52 -5.22
C LEU A 910 -11.82 0.60 -4.86
N GLN A 911 -10.94 0.09 -5.72
CA GLN A 911 -9.49 0.19 -5.55
C GLN A 911 -8.92 1.48 -6.12
N GLY A 912 -9.44 1.92 -7.26
CA GLY A 912 -8.98 3.15 -7.87
C GLY A 912 -9.67 3.45 -9.19
N ILE A 913 -9.31 4.60 -9.73
CA ILE A 913 -9.69 5.06 -11.06
C ILE A 913 -8.39 5.53 -11.72
N ASN A 914 -8.25 5.34 -13.03
CA ASN A 914 -7.03 5.73 -13.74
C ASN A 914 -5.75 5.03 -13.23
N VAL A 915 -5.89 3.80 -12.76
CA VAL A 915 -4.77 2.97 -12.31
C VAL A 915 -4.17 2.18 -13.46
N ASN A 916 -2.97 1.63 -13.25
CA ASN A 916 -2.28 0.82 -14.25
C ASN A 916 -3.16 -0.32 -14.77
N GLY A 917 -3.10 -0.60 -16.08
CA GLY A 917 -3.86 -1.67 -16.76
C GLY A 917 -5.36 -1.37 -16.96
N THR A 918 -5.86 -0.22 -16.51
CA THR A 918 -7.28 0.19 -16.69
C THR A 918 -7.46 1.59 -17.27
N LYS A 919 -6.49 2.06 -18.04
CA LYS A 919 -6.49 3.37 -18.71
C LYS A 919 -5.87 3.30 -20.09
N GLY A 920 -6.29 4.21 -20.99
CA GLY A 920 -5.75 4.33 -22.34
C GLY A 920 -6.24 5.57 -23.05
N GLY A 921 -5.83 5.74 -24.30
CA GLY A 921 -6.17 6.90 -25.13
C GLY A 921 -6.85 6.55 -26.46
N ASP A 922 -7.27 5.31 -26.61
CA ASP A 922 -7.81 4.71 -27.83
C ASP A 922 -9.31 4.39 -27.75
N GLY A 923 -10.05 5.08 -26.87
CA GLY A 923 -11.50 4.94 -26.74
C GLY A 923 -12.26 5.57 -27.90
N VAL A 924 -13.50 5.09 -28.14
CA VAL A 924 -14.38 5.62 -29.20
C VAL A 924 -15.06 6.91 -28.73
N ASP A 925 -15.01 7.94 -29.54
CA ASP A 925 -15.80 9.16 -29.32
C ASP A 925 -17.26 8.94 -29.72
N THR A 926 -18.13 8.78 -28.73
CA THR A 926 -19.58 8.64 -28.92
C THR A 926 -20.37 9.92 -28.64
N ASN A 927 -19.69 11.06 -28.46
CA ASN A 927 -20.38 12.36 -28.29
C ASN A 927 -20.89 12.90 -29.64
N PRO A 928 -22.22 12.98 -29.85
CA PRO A 928 -22.78 13.46 -31.12
C PRO A 928 -22.40 14.90 -31.45
N ALA A 929 -22.04 15.70 -30.44
CA ALA A 929 -21.64 17.10 -30.60
C ALA A 929 -20.12 17.26 -30.82
N SER A 930 -19.35 16.18 -30.78
CA SER A 930 -17.90 16.24 -30.95
C SER A 930 -17.51 16.26 -32.43
N PRO A 931 -16.53 17.08 -32.82
CA PRO A 931 -15.99 17.06 -34.19
C PRO A 931 -15.24 15.78 -34.52
N THR A 932 -14.89 14.98 -33.49
CA THR A 932 -14.20 13.70 -33.62
C THR A 932 -15.12 12.50 -33.37
N PHE A 933 -16.45 12.69 -33.48
CA PHE A 933 -17.44 11.61 -33.35
C PHE A 933 -17.07 10.39 -34.21
N GLY A 934 -17.07 9.20 -33.57
CA GLY A 934 -16.72 7.94 -34.21
C GLY A 934 -15.21 7.67 -34.32
N GLN A 935 -14.34 8.62 -33.96
CA GLN A 935 -12.90 8.37 -33.94
C GLN A 935 -12.45 7.64 -32.67
N HIS A 936 -11.27 6.98 -32.77
CA HIS A 936 -10.67 6.19 -31.69
C HIS A 936 -9.56 6.98 -30.97
N ASN A 937 -9.91 8.10 -30.36
CA ASN A 937 -8.96 9.07 -29.80
C ASN A 937 -9.36 9.61 -28.42
N VAL A 938 -10.30 8.95 -27.76
CA VAL A 938 -10.77 9.38 -26.44
C VAL A 938 -9.98 8.73 -25.32
N GLY A 939 -9.49 9.55 -24.38
CA GLY A 939 -8.92 9.06 -23.14
C GLY A 939 -9.98 8.37 -22.28
N TRP A 940 -9.65 7.18 -21.78
CA TRP A 940 -10.52 6.39 -20.91
C TRP A 940 -9.78 5.92 -19.65
N ALA A 941 -10.54 5.73 -18.58
CA ALA A 941 -10.02 5.25 -17.30
C ALA A 941 -11.15 4.55 -16.53
N LEU A 942 -11.04 3.23 -16.40
CA LEU A 942 -12.09 2.42 -15.79
C LEU A 942 -11.95 2.41 -14.27
N PRO A 943 -13.07 2.49 -13.52
CA PRO A 943 -13.06 2.18 -12.10
C PRO A 943 -12.73 0.70 -11.87
N LEU A 944 -11.70 0.47 -11.09
CA LEU A 944 -11.24 -0.87 -10.71
C LEU A 944 -11.75 -1.22 -9.31
N TRP A 945 -12.39 -2.37 -9.17
CA TRP A 945 -12.93 -2.88 -7.93
C TRP A 945 -12.21 -4.16 -7.50
N ALA A 946 -11.86 -4.29 -6.22
CA ALA A 946 -11.60 -5.60 -5.64
C ALA A 946 -12.94 -6.28 -5.35
N ASP A 947 -13.13 -7.50 -5.81
CA ASP A 947 -14.32 -8.30 -5.51
C ASP A 947 -14.33 -8.73 -4.03
N ASP A 948 -15.40 -9.34 -3.55
CA ASP A 948 -15.43 -9.89 -2.21
C ASP A 948 -14.33 -10.95 -2.00
N TYR A 949 -13.81 -11.03 -0.80
CA TYR A 949 -12.70 -11.91 -0.46
C TYR A 949 -12.87 -12.52 0.92
N GLY A 950 -12.73 -13.85 1.00
CA GLY A 950 -12.80 -14.59 2.26
C GLY A 950 -11.69 -15.64 2.34
N GLN A 951 -11.12 -15.84 3.55
CA GLN A 951 -10.00 -16.72 3.83
C GLN A 951 -10.19 -17.43 5.15
N LEU A 952 -9.87 -18.74 5.17
CA LEU A 952 -9.82 -19.57 6.38
C LEU A 952 -8.38 -19.79 6.82
N ASP A 953 -8.10 -19.48 8.09
CA ASP A 953 -6.82 -19.73 8.75
C ASP A 953 -7.02 -20.60 9.98
N ALA A 954 -6.04 -21.44 10.32
CA ALA A 954 -6.09 -22.29 11.50
C ALA A 954 -4.72 -22.36 12.19
N SER A 955 -4.74 -22.53 13.51
CA SER A 955 -3.54 -22.78 14.30
C SER A 955 -3.80 -23.77 15.43
N LEU A 956 -2.79 -24.56 15.76
CA LEU A 956 -2.79 -25.50 16.87
C LEU A 956 -1.44 -25.39 17.58
N SER A 957 -1.45 -25.23 18.89
CA SER A 957 -0.24 -25.26 19.71
C SER A 957 -0.39 -26.19 20.90
N TYR A 958 0.74 -26.77 21.30
CA TYR A 958 0.86 -27.68 22.43
C TYR A 958 1.99 -27.24 23.35
N GLN A 959 1.68 -27.01 24.61
CA GLN A 959 2.63 -26.69 25.66
C GLN A 959 3.26 -27.98 26.19
N ILE A 960 4.54 -28.25 25.85
CA ILE A 960 5.27 -29.45 26.27
C ILE A 960 5.57 -29.38 27.78
N ASN A 961 5.99 -28.20 28.24
CA ASN A 961 6.24 -27.89 29.64
C ASN A 961 6.13 -26.36 29.83
N GLU A 962 6.32 -25.88 31.05
CA GLU A 962 6.16 -24.45 31.39
C GLU A 962 7.02 -23.49 30.53
N ARG A 963 8.07 -24.01 29.86
CA ARG A 963 9.04 -23.21 29.09
C ARG A 963 9.00 -23.47 27.59
N THR A 964 8.44 -24.59 27.16
CA THR A 964 8.57 -25.04 25.76
C THR A 964 7.19 -25.30 25.16
N SER A 965 6.92 -24.72 24.00
CA SER A 965 5.75 -25.02 23.19
C SER A 965 6.11 -25.33 21.75
N ILE A 966 5.27 -26.13 21.09
CA ILE A 966 5.31 -26.41 19.66
C ILE A 966 3.98 -26.01 19.04
N GLY A 967 3.97 -25.67 17.76
CA GLY A 967 2.75 -25.28 17.07
C GLY A 967 2.79 -25.55 15.57
N LEU A 968 1.61 -25.67 15.02
CA LEU A 968 1.33 -25.77 13.60
C LEU A 968 0.34 -24.66 13.22
N GLU A 969 0.58 -24.00 12.12
CA GLU A 969 -0.29 -22.97 11.57
C GLU A 969 -0.55 -23.24 10.09
N ALA A 970 -1.77 -22.98 9.65
CA ALA A 970 -2.15 -23.05 8.26
C ALA A 970 -2.91 -21.77 7.88
N GLN A 971 -2.50 -21.13 6.82
CA GLN A 971 -3.13 -19.91 6.29
C GLN A 971 -3.68 -20.18 4.91
N ASN A 972 -4.82 -19.54 4.62
CA ASN A 972 -5.51 -19.69 3.33
C ASN A 972 -5.90 -21.14 3.02
N LEU A 973 -6.43 -21.88 3.99
CA LEU A 973 -6.85 -23.29 3.84
C LEU A 973 -7.90 -23.50 2.74
N THR A 974 -8.65 -22.47 2.37
CA THR A 974 -9.68 -22.51 1.33
C THR A 974 -9.15 -22.24 -0.07
N ASP A 975 -7.83 -22.02 -0.23
CA ASP A 975 -7.21 -21.63 -1.50
C ASP A 975 -8.00 -20.49 -2.17
N ALA A 976 -8.23 -19.42 -1.39
CA ALA A 976 -9.04 -18.28 -1.78
C ALA A 976 -8.47 -17.59 -3.01
N LYS A 977 -9.35 -17.27 -3.97
CA LYS A 977 -9.01 -16.47 -5.15
C LYS A 977 -9.32 -15.01 -4.87
N ALA A 978 -8.34 -14.14 -5.11
CA ALA A 978 -8.60 -12.72 -5.17
C ALA A 978 -9.02 -12.35 -6.59
N LYS A 979 -10.13 -11.61 -6.73
CA LYS A 979 -10.67 -11.20 -8.03
C LYS A 979 -10.79 -9.68 -8.08
N GLN A 980 -10.50 -9.13 -9.24
CA GLN A 980 -10.72 -7.72 -9.57
C GLN A 980 -11.76 -7.61 -10.68
N LEU A 981 -12.54 -6.54 -10.61
CA LEU A 981 -13.58 -6.21 -11.57
C LEU A 981 -13.29 -4.83 -12.15
N MET A 982 -13.40 -4.69 -13.47
CA MET A 982 -13.42 -3.39 -14.13
C MET A 982 -14.87 -3.00 -14.41
N GLN A 983 -15.21 -1.76 -14.11
CA GLN A 983 -16.54 -1.23 -14.38
C GLN A 983 -16.58 -0.64 -15.78
N GLN A 984 -17.50 -1.15 -16.60
CA GLN A 984 -17.77 -0.66 -17.95
C GLN A 984 -19.29 -0.47 -18.16
N GLY A 985 -19.70 0.13 -19.24
CA GLY A 985 -21.13 0.32 -19.59
C GLY A 985 -21.91 -0.99 -19.71
N ILE A 986 -21.24 -2.08 -19.97
CA ILE A 986 -21.76 -3.46 -20.02
C ILE A 986 -21.84 -4.14 -18.65
N GLY A 987 -21.44 -3.47 -17.57
CA GLY A 987 -21.45 -4.00 -16.21
C GLY A 987 -20.06 -4.09 -15.56
N GLN A 988 -20.00 -4.79 -14.43
CA GLN A 988 -18.72 -5.10 -13.76
C GLN A 988 -18.13 -6.38 -14.36
N MET A 989 -17.13 -6.22 -15.21
CA MET A 989 -16.45 -7.31 -15.91
C MET A 989 -15.24 -7.80 -15.10
N GLY A 990 -14.94 -9.11 -15.17
CA GLY A 990 -13.74 -9.64 -14.55
C GLY A 990 -12.47 -9.04 -15.18
N ARG A 991 -11.60 -8.41 -14.37
CA ARG A 991 -10.32 -7.87 -14.82
C ARG A 991 -9.16 -8.82 -14.49
N ALA A 992 -9.08 -9.30 -13.25
CA ALA A 992 -7.99 -10.14 -12.81
C ALA A 992 -8.43 -11.18 -11.78
N TRP A 993 -7.75 -12.32 -11.79
CA TRP A 993 -7.87 -13.42 -10.83
C TRP A 993 -6.48 -13.77 -10.33
N PHE A 994 -6.31 -13.90 -9.01
CA PHE A 994 -5.04 -14.26 -8.39
C PHE A 994 -5.23 -15.39 -7.40
N VAL A 995 -4.26 -16.31 -7.37
CA VAL A 995 -4.16 -17.39 -6.38
C VAL A 995 -2.76 -17.41 -5.80
N SER A 996 -2.65 -17.75 -4.50
CA SER A 996 -1.36 -17.85 -3.80
C SER A 996 -1.16 -19.20 -3.10
N GLY A 997 -2.21 -20.02 -3.07
CA GLY A 997 -2.22 -21.31 -2.38
C GLY A 997 -2.16 -21.22 -0.86
N PRO A 998 -2.41 -22.34 -0.16
CA PRO A 998 -2.21 -22.46 1.28
C PRO A 998 -0.74 -22.36 1.71
N ARG A 999 -0.53 -21.91 2.95
CA ARG A 999 0.77 -21.88 3.62
C ARG A 999 0.71 -22.61 4.95
N TYR A 1000 1.73 -23.42 5.25
CA TYR A 1000 1.83 -24.25 6.46
C TYR A 1000 3.10 -23.90 7.22
N THR A 1001 2.98 -23.67 8.52
CA THR A 1001 4.11 -23.29 9.39
C THR A 1001 4.23 -24.27 10.55
N ALA A 1002 5.42 -24.77 10.78
CA ALA A 1002 5.80 -25.45 12.00
C ALA A 1002 6.67 -24.52 12.87
N GLN A 1003 6.41 -24.48 14.17
CA GLN A 1003 7.09 -23.57 15.09
C GLN A 1003 7.43 -24.25 16.41
N MET A 1004 8.52 -23.80 17.03
CA MET A 1004 8.93 -24.17 18.37
C MET A 1004 9.34 -22.92 19.14
N ARG A 1005 9.06 -22.88 20.43
CA ARG A 1005 9.40 -21.78 21.32
C ARG A 1005 9.92 -22.24 22.64
N TYR A 1006 10.81 -21.43 23.17
CA TYR A 1006 11.34 -21.57 24.52
C TYR A 1006 11.29 -20.22 25.23
N SER A 1007 10.75 -20.19 26.44
CA SER A 1007 10.62 -19.00 27.27
C SER A 1007 11.04 -19.33 28.69
N PHE A 1008 12.02 -18.60 29.23
CA PHE A 1008 12.55 -18.77 30.60
C PHE A 1008 12.41 -17.50 31.42
#